data_23d2b818b8c0859b8268892bc5fefeb2
#
_entry.id   23d2b818b8c0859b8268892bc5fefeb2
#
_cell.length_a   1.000
_cell.length_b   1.000
_cell.length_c   1.000
_cell.angle_alpha   90.00
_cell.angle_beta   90.00
_cell.angle_gamma   90.00
#
_symmetry.space_group_name_H-M   'P 1'
#
loop_
_entity.id
_entity.type
_entity.pdbx_description
1 polymer ?
#
loop_
_entity_poly.entity_id
_entity_poly.type
_entity_poly.pdbx_seq_one_letter_code
_entity_poly.pdbx_strand_id
1 'polypeptide(L)'
;MKKAKRFLTGLLSAALALSLCAMPAMAAEDGGTTPPPTANPVWTETEGSITIHKYEWNGKTGGHATGREDEDQLPSENDGENTKTPNPLAGAEFTIYQVQNEAWLSKYYSGAATAAEEEQYKNAFKATTYYADNNGTYTLNGNYPTYGPKKTDANGTVQFGKATVKGADGHDTTEAGIPLGLYLVIETKTPDQVTTPCQPFLVSVPMTVKENDENSSYVPTEWLYDVHVYPKNKTDYGEITLIKKGQVGNDAANETLSGVTFKLYKFVGTKSEDGKIVAFTTENYTDVEDATGSQWKQIKKTSTAAGDNTGTEIGKNGLLTTGSKDGDLGQITVSGLSAGYYCFVEQDVGDNKAFITDQTPHYFEVKGKTSQEITVADDGTVTEKATADANLELTVTDPRPDVEKKVKDRVPAENGAEYVEASDYSVGDEIPYKITVKVPQALLNAKVEDASKFVFEVKDTPEHLEDKNVKAIGSDGKEVTDGVTITPDNGYNAKGGKGFTASFTQAALKALVGEEGDTFTITYTATLLKGADMTVNGNKNTINLKYSNKIDADGKINPGTSSEIEDGAVVYTFSIHVDKRGEKKDGDPLPGVKFNVYKKVAEGTKGAVQGSTIGITGADAGEYFVKVVIDGTKTDGTKYDLVTGPDGKAQVDGLANGTYYLVETATVNGYNLLSGPVKVTIQVSYFKSWTVKNEYVGDTLVHQKETEYEEYFGGSEDDPKNGYTLTTIINRKGFDLPTTGGFGTLLFSGIGVLLVVAGVGVLLSLKKKNRA
;
A
#
# COMPACT_ATOMS: atom_id res chain seq x y z
N MET A 1 -22.74 -44.93 1.44
CA MET A 1 -23.21 -44.94 2.83
C MET A 1 -22.78 -43.63 3.47
N LYS A 2 -23.65 -42.72 3.64
CA LYS A 2 -24.14 -42.07 4.87
C LYS A 2 -25.00 -40.91 4.53
N LYS A 3 -26.27 -41.18 4.58
CA LYS A 3 -27.34 -40.19 4.69
C LYS A 3 -27.52 -39.83 6.17
N ALA A 4 -28.10 -38.66 6.35
CA ALA A 4 -28.79 -38.17 7.53
C ALA A 4 -27.97 -37.48 8.62
N LYS A 5 -28.07 -36.12 8.55
CA LYS A 5 -28.49 -35.31 9.71
C LYS A 5 -28.80 -33.87 9.19
N ARG A 6 -29.96 -33.78 8.61
CA ARG A 6 -30.74 -32.53 8.55
C ARG A 6 -32.03 -32.86 9.28
N PHE A 7 -32.23 -32.28 10.41
CA PHE A 7 -33.48 -32.04 11.11
C PHE A 7 -33.14 -31.71 12.56
N LEU A 8 -33.23 -30.49 12.94
CA LEU A 8 -33.68 -29.97 14.20
C LEU A 8 -33.19 -28.53 14.44
N THR A 9 -33.69 -27.59 13.70
CA THR A 9 -33.57 -26.16 14.05
C THR A 9 -34.81 -25.40 13.54
N GLY A 10 -35.97 -26.01 13.70
CA GLY A 10 -37.20 -25.41 13.22
C GLY A 10 -38.33 -25.34 14.28
N LEU A 11 -38.00 -25.39 15.55
CA LEU A 11 -39.07 -25.54 16.56
C LEU A 11 -38.92 -24.70 17.83
N LEU A 12 -38.13 -23.61 17.80
CA LEU A 12 -38.03 -22.73 18.98
C LEU A 12 -38.44 -21.29 18.76
N SER A 13 -38.92 -20.91 17.56
CA SER A 13 -39.35 -19.54 17.28
C SER A 13 -40.90 -19.35 17.30
N ALA A 14 -41.64 -20.37 17.60
CA ALA A 14 -43.10 -20.30 17.61
C ALA A 14 -43.72 -19.90 18.96
N ALA A 15 -42.90 -19.76 20.03
CA ALA A 15 -43.44 -19.55 21.38
C ALA A 15 -43.55 -18.08 21.82
N LEU A 16 -43.17 -17.12 20.95
CA LEU A 16 -43.02 -15.73 21.38
C LEU A 16 -44.08 -14.75 20.92
N ALA A 17 -45.04 -15.19 20.10
CA ALA A 17 -46.13 -14.32 19.65
C ALA A 17 -47.45 -14.58 20.38
N LEU A 18 -47.43 -15.43 21.41
CA LEU A 18 -48.67 -15.99 22.01
C LEU A 18 -49.14 -15.32 23.28
N SER A 19 -48.67 -14.14 23.62
CA SER A 19 -49.07 -13.52 24.89
C SER A 19 -49.99 -12.31 24.78
N LEU A 20 -50.67 -12.18 23.67
CA LEU A 20 -51.68 -11.15 23.55
C LEU A 20 -53.07 -11.83 23.47
N CYS A 21 -53.80 -11.78 24.53
CA CYS A 21 -55.21 -12.13 24.68
C CYS A 21 -55.54 -13.60 24.94
N ALA A 22 -55.13 -14.14 26.10
CA ALA A 22 -55.95 -15.16 26.76
C ALA A 22 -56.50 -14.51 28.02
N MET A 23 -57.75 -14.12 28.01
CA MET A 23 -58.49 -13.97 29.25
C MET A 23 -58.75 -15.40 29.81
N PRO A 24 -58.39 -15.71 31.04
CA PRO A 24 -58.79 -16.99 31.61
C PRO A 24 -60.32 -17.06 31.71
N ALA A 25 -60.89 -18.12 31.14
CA ALA A 25 -62.24 -18.48 31.43
C ALA A 25 -62.32 -18.82 32.94
N MET A 26 -62.91 -17.96 33.72
CA MET A 26 -63.23 -18.27 35.13
C MET A 26 -64.24 -19.41 35.17
N ALA A 27 -63.80 -20.60 35.59
CA ALA A 27 -64.66 -21.62 36.01
C ALA A 27 -65.43 -21.16 37.32
N ALA A 28 -66.70 -21.15 37.25
CA ALA A 28 -67.56 -20.85 38.43
C ALA A 28 -67.39 -21.94 39.46
N GLU A 29 -66.79 -21.65 40.62
CA GLU A 29 -67.05 -22.36 41.87
C GLU A 29 -67.51 -21.35 42.91
N ASP A 30 -68.76 -21.53 43.22
CA ASP A 30 -69.64 -21.31 44.31
C ASP A 30 -69.16 -20.49 45.52
N GLY A 31 -70.01 -19.48 45.90
CA GLY A 31 -70.29 -19.08 47.27
C GLY A 31 -69.53 -17.88 47.84
N GLY A 32 -69.72 -16.68 47.31
CA GLY A 32 -69.40 -15.43 47.99
C GLY A 32 -70.04 -14.24 47.30
N THR A 33 -71.08 -13.67 47.90
CA THR A 33 -71.82 -12.50 47.41
C THR A 33 -70.96 -11.22 47.47
N THR A 34 -70.25 -10.99 46.45
CA THR A 34 -69.83 -9.64 46.06
C THR A 34 -70.64 -9.23 44.83
N PRO A 35 -71.22 -8.03 44.79
CA PRO A 35 -71.94 -7.61 43.59
C PRO A 35 -71.06 -7.63 42.40
N PRO A 36 -71.56 -8.00 41.21
CA PRO A 36 -70.79 -7.97 40.01
C PRO A 36 -70.30 -6.53 39.79
N PRO A 37 -69.07 -6.33 39.34
CA PRO A 37 -68.60 -5.00 39.02
C PRO A 37 -69.54 -4.40 37.98
N THR A 38 -70.13 -3.27 38.35
CA THR A 38 -71.01 -2.48 37.51
C THR A 38 -70.31 -2.06 36.20
N ALA A 39 -70.96 -2.53 35.13
CA ALA A 39 -70.74 -2.10 33.74
C ALA A 39 -69.28 -2.13 33.25
N ASN A 40 -69.05 -2.97 32.22
CA ASN A 40 -67.81 -2.82 31.40
C ASN A 40 -67.61 -1.36 31.02
N PRO A 41 -66.43 -0.78 31.21
CA PRO A 41 -66.19 0.59 30.82
C PRO A 41 -66.56 0.73 29.35
N VAL A 42 -67.50 1.67 29.09
CA VAL A 42 -67.90 2.01 27.72
C VAL A 42 -66.69 2.74 27.02
N TRP A 43 -66.47 2.45 25.74
CA TRP A 43 -65.52 3.19 24.97
C TRP A 43 -65.87 4.68 24.98
N THR A 44 -64.92 5.50 25.42
CA THR A 44 -65.10 6.97 25.54
C THR A 44 -64.52 7.73 24.36
N GLU A 45 -63.62 7.09 23.61
CA GLU A 45 -63.00 7.64 22.40
C GLU A 45 -63.54 6.91 21.16
N THR A 46 -63.44 7.53 20.00
CA THR A 46 -63.81 6.97 18.70
C THR A 46 -62.60 6.60 17.86
N GLU A 47 -61.42 7.05 18.24
CA GLU A 47 -60.13 6.89 17.54
C GLU A 47 -59.02 6.65 18.55
N GLY A 48 -57.96 5.97 18.11
CA GLY A 48 -56.77 5.74 18.95
C GLY A 48 -55.49 5.82 18.15
N SER A 49 -54.42 5.25 18.69
CA SER A 49 -53.12 5.16 18.00
C SER A 49 -52.40 3.85 18.35
N ILE A 50 -51.45 3.47 17.47
CA ILE A 50 -50.49 2.41 17.73
C ILE A 50 -49.08 3.02 17.58
N THR A 51 -48.32 2.93 18.65
CA THR A 51 -46.90 3.34 18.66
C THR A 51 -46.06 2.06 18.74
N ILE A 52 -45.16 1.91 17.78
CA ILE A 52 -44.26 0.77 17.69
C ILE A 52 -42.87 1.27 18.13
N HIS A 53 -42.33 0.67 19.18
CA HIS A 53 -40.97 0.84 19.65
C HIS A 53 -40.14 -0.37 19.18
N LYS A 54 -39.42 -0.21 18.09
CA LYS A 54 -38.68 -1.26 17.42
C LYS A 54 -37.28 -1.39 17.99
N TYR A 55 -36.88 -2.61 18.33
CA TYR A 55 -35.57 -2.90 18.89
C TYR A 55 -34.90 -4.06 18.18
N GLU A 56 -33.56 -4.07 18.21
CA GLU A 56 -32.73 -5.25 17.92
C GLU A 56 -32.44 -6.00 19.22
N TRP A 57 -32.56 -7.33 19.18
CA TRP A 57 -32.30 -8.17 20.33
C TRP A 57 -32.00 -9.61 19.94
N ASN A 58 -30.84 -10.10 20.33
CA ASN A 58 -30.38 -11.47 20.09
C ASN A 58 -30.43 -12.34 21.36
N GLY A 59 -30.76 -11.74 22.48
CA GLY A 59 -30.84 -12.40 23.80
C GLY A 59 -32.14 -13.16 24.08
N LYS A 60 -32.35 -13.51 25.34
CA LYS A 60 -33.56 -14.16 25.79
C LYS A 60 -34.74 -13.20 25.75
N THR A 61 -35.93 -13.76 25.61
CA THR A 61 -37.17 -12.99 25.62
C THR A 61 -37.49 -12.42 26.99
N GLY A 62 -37.94 -11.16 26.99
CA GLY A 62 -38.48 -10.52 28.20
C GLY A 62 -39.92 -10.88 28.48
N GLY A 63 -40.50 -10.25 29.50
CA GLY A 63 -41.90 -10.37 29.88
C GLY A 63 -42.89 -9.84 28.82
N HIS A 64 -44.16 -9.85 29.16
CA HIS A 64 -45.25 -9.38 28.29
C HIS A 64 -45.33 -7.85 28.29
N ALA A 65 -45.61 -7.26 27.12
CA ALA A 65 -45.88 -5.84 27.03
C ALA A 65 -47.21 -5.46 27.71
N THR A 66 -47.24 -4.36 28.43
CA THR A 66 -48.45 -3.86 29.13
C THR A 66 -49.41 -3.10 28.22
N GLY A 67 -48.93 -2.65 27.05
CA GLY A 67 -49.62 -1.73 26.15
C GLY A 67 -49.40 -0.25 26.44
N ARG A 68 -48.72 0.08 27.55
CA ARG A 68 -48.30 1.45 27.88
C ARG A 68 -46.92 1.75 27.36
N GLU A 69 -46.59 3.04 27.27
CA GLU A 69 -45.22 3.49 27.08
C GLU A 69 -44.42 3.21 28.37
N ASP A 70 -43.57 2.18 28.32
CA ASP A 70 -42.88 1.70 29.51
C ASP A 70 -41.59 0.96 29.06
N GLU A 71 -40.42 1.60 29.22
CA GLU A 71 -39.13 1.01 28.87
C GLU A 71 -38.67 -0.07 29.86
N ASP A 72 -39.21 -0.12 31.07
CA ASP A 72 -38.89 -1.16 32.07
C ASP A 72 -39.32 -2.57 31.63
N GLN A 73 -40.10 -2.67 30.55
CA GLN A 73 -40.51 -3.93 29.94
C GLN A 73 -39.48 -4.51 28.96
N LEU A 74 -38.42 -3.80 28.66
CA LEU A 74 -37.38 -4.30 27.79
C LEU A 74 -36.60 -5.43 28.49
N PRO A 75 -36.28 -6.52 27.78
CA PRO A 75 -35.46 -7.58 28.36
C PRO A 75 -34.07 -7.05 28.70
N SER A 76 -33.52 -7.55 29.79
CA SER A 76 -32.13 -7.28 30.15
C SER A 76 -31.40 -8.59 30.44
N GLU A 77 -30.12 -8.67 30.04
CA GLU A 77 -29.24 -9.78 30.35
C GLU A 77 -27.97 -9.29 31.01
N ASN A 78 -27.58 -9.94 32.11
CA ASN A 78 -26.29 -9.69 32.76
C ASN A 78 -25.28 -10.73 32.30
N ASP A 79 -24.13 -10.30 31.79
CA ASP A 79 -23.00 -11.15 31.39
C ASP A 79 -21.86 -11.17 32.42
N GLY A 80 -22.15 -10.78 33.65
CA GLY A 80 -21.22 -10.76 34.78
C GLY A 80 -20.57 -9.40 35.07
N GLU A 81 -20.37 -8.54 34.07
CA GLU A 81 -19.82 -7.19 34.23
C GLU A 81 -20.73 -6.07 33.72
N ASN A 82 -21.59 -6.37 32.72
CA ASN A 82 -22.46 -5.40 32.08
C ASN A 82 -23.90 -5.94 31.94
N THR A 83 -24.86 -5.02 32.05
CA THR A 83 -26.27 -5.30 31.73
C THR A 83 -26.49 -4.94 30.25
N LYS A 84 -26.86 -5.94 29.43
CA LYS A 84 -27.23 -5.72 28.03
C LYS A 84 -28.72 -5.45 27.94
N THR A 85 -29.07 -4.40 27.20
CA THR A 85 -30.45 -4.03 26.88
C THR A 85 -30.64 -3.99 25.37
N PRO A 86 -31.89 -4.12 24.85
CA PRO A 86 -32.13 -3.95 23.42
C PRO A 86 -31.76 -2.55 22.92
N ASN A 87 -31.18 -2.47 21.73
CA ASN A 87 -30.93 -1.20 21.07
C ASN A 87 -32.13 -0.81 20.19
N PRO A 88 -32.49 0.48 20.11
CA PRO A 88 -33.48 0.96 19.15
C PRO A 88 -33.07 0.60 17.71
N LEU A 89 -34.01 0.18 16.86
CA LEU A 89 -33.76 -0.19 15.47
C LEU A 89 -34.46 0.78 14.54
N ALA A 90 -33.67 1.70 14.00
CA ALA A 90 -34.13 2.68 13.01
C ALA A 90 -34.33 2.05 11.63
N GLY A 91 -35.21 2.64 10.82
CA GLY A 91 -35.39 2.29 9.41
C GLY A 91 -36.24 1.04 9.14
N ALA A 92 -36.76 0.38 10.17
CA ALA A 92 -37.74 -0.69 10.00
C ALA A 92 -39.06 -0.09 9.51
N GLU A 93 -39.60 -0.65 8.44
CA GLU A 93 -40.83 -0.15 7.84
C GLU A 93 -42.01 -1.03 8.26
N PHE A 94 -43.06 -0.38 8.75
CA PHE A 94 -44.29 -1.05 9.20
C PHE A 94 -45.50 -0.59 8.41
N THR A 95 -46.42 -1.52 8.19
CA THR A 95 -47.76 -1.25 7.68
C THR A 95 -48.74 -1.96 8.60
N ILE A 96 -49.83 -1.27 8.95
CA ILE A 96 -50.91 -1.86 9.77
C ILE A 96 -52.19 -1.98 8.94
N TYR A 97 -52.89 -3.08 9.08
CA TYR A 97 -54.09 -3.43 8.31
C TYR A 97 -55.26 -3.69 9.27
N GLN A 98 -56.34 -2.94 9.09
CA GLN A 98 -57.51 -3.11 9.93
C GLN A 98 -58.23 -4.41 9.56
N VAL A 99 -58.48 -5.29 10.55
CA VAL A 99 -59.20 -6.54 10.35
C VAL A 99 -60.71 -6.26 10.25
N GLN A 100 -61.32 -6.72 9.15
CA GLN A 100 -62.73 -6.43 8.84
C GLN A 100 -63.63 -7.68 8.84
N ASN A 101 -63.20 -8.81 9.36
CA ASN A 101 -64.03 -10.01 9.47
C ASN A 101 -64.95 -9.89 10.67
N GLU A 102 -66.19 -9.41 10.45
CA GLU A 102 -67.15 -9.15 11.51
C GLU A 102 -67.51 -10.39 12.35
N ALA A 103 -67.60 -11.57 11.73
CA ALA A 103 -67.93 -12.80 12.45
C ALA A 103 -66.81 -13.20 13.42
N TRP A 104 -65.55 -12.99 13.03
CA TRP A 104 -64.40 -13.27 13.87
C TRP A 104 -64.22 -12.19 14.95
N LEU A 105 -64.40 -10.92 14.61
CA LEU A 105 -64.32 -9.81 15.55
C LEU A 105 -65.35 -9.93 16.67
N SER A 106 -66.56 -10.32 16.32
CA SER A 106 -67.62 -10.56 17.32
C SER A 106 -67.22 -11.67 18.31
N LYS A 107 -66.63 -12.76 17.87
CA LYS A 107 -66.11 -13.81 18.73
C LYS A 107 -64.92 -13.31 19.57
N TYR A 108 -63.99 -12.56 18.95
CA TYR A 108 -62.83 -12.05 19.64
C TYR A 108 -63.24 -11.14 20.81
N TYR A 109 -64.01 -10.09 20.52
CA TYR A 109 -64.40 -9.11 21.53
C TYR A 109 -65.40 -9.64 22.55
N SER A 110 -66.18 -10.68 22.26
CA SER A 110 -67.06 -11.35 23.25
C SER A 110 -66.31 -12.36 24.11
N GLY A 111 -65.04 -12.59 23.91
CA GLY A 111 -64.32 -13.65 24.59
C GLY A 111 -64.71 -15.06 24.17
N ALA A 112 -65.47 -15.21 23.11
CA ALA A 112 -65.95 -16.54 22.63
C ALA A 112 -64.94 -17.19 21.66
N ALA A 113 -63.88 -16.45 21.20
CA ALA A 113 -62.80 -17.01 20.41
C ALA A 113 -61.92 -17.91 21.31
N THR A 114 -61.68 -19.13 20.86
CA THR A 114 -60.70 -20.01 21.54
C THR A 114 -59.29 -19.68 21.09
N ALA A 115 -58.26 -19.97 21.88
CA ALA A 115 -56.87 -19.79 21.54
C ALA A 115 -56.47 -20.52 20.24
N ALA A 116 -57.11 -21.69 19.97
CA ALA A 116 -56.90 -22.41 18.71
C ALA A 116 -57.49 -21.68 17.49
N GLU A 117 -58.64 -21.02 17.62
CA GLU A 117 -59.23 -20.20 16.56
C GLU A 117 -58.43 -18.93 16.34
N GLU A 118 -57.90 -18.29 17.37
CA GLU A 118 -57.03 -17.15 17.26
C GLU A 118 -55.73 -17.50 16.51
N GLU A 119 -55.12 -18.61 16.86
CA GLU A 119 -53.91 -19.09 16.20
C GLU A 119 -54.18 -19.50 14.75
N GLN A 120 -55.32 -20.16 14.50
CA GLN A 120 -55.73 -20.47 13.13
C GLN A 120 -55.96 -19.21 12.31
N TYR A 121 -56.55 -18.16 12.89
CA TYR A 121 -56.78 -16.89 12.20
C TYR A 121 -55.45 -16.18 11.87
N LYS A 122 -54.52 -16.07 12.84
CA LYS A 122 -53.18 -15.54 12.66
C LYS A 122 -52.43 -16.29 11.55
N ASN A 123 -52.50 -17.62 11.58
CA ASN A 123 -51.83 -18.47 10.58
C ASN A 123 -52.49 -18.37 9.21
N ALA A 124 -53.77 -18.21 9.12
CA ALA A 124 -54.48 -17.97 7.87
C ALA A 124 -54.07 -16.62 7.25
N PHE A 125 -53.89 -15.59 8.05
CA PHE A 125 -53.32 -14.32 7.58
C PHE A 125 -51.91 -14.48 7.06
N LYS A 126 -51.06 -15.18 7.80
CA LYS A 126 -49.67 -15.44 7.39
C LYS A 126 -49.57 -16.21 6.06
N ALA A 127 -50.44 -17.24 5.91
CA ALA A 127 -50.37 -18.16 4.78
C ALA A 127 -51.03 -17.63 3.49
N THR A 128 -52.12 -16.85 3.63
CA THR A 128 -53.03 -16.51 2.51
C THR A 128 -53.13 -15.03 2.22
N THR A 129 -52.69 -14.16 3.12
CA THR A 129 -52.96 -12.72 3.07
C THR A 129 -51.74 -11.86 2.77
N TYR A 130 -50.57 -12.37 2.99
CA TYR A 130 -49.34 -11.65 2.65
C TYR A 130 -48.21 -12.62 2.24
N TYR A 131 -47.24 -12.11 1.52
CA TYR A 131 -46.00 -12.84 1.17
C TYR A 131 -44.80 -11.88 1.23
N ALA A 132 -43.61 -12.44 1.46
CA ALA A 132 -42.35 -11.71 1.33
C ALA A 132 -41.87 -11.78 -0.11
N ASP A 133 -41.48 -10.65 -0.67
CA ASP A 133 -40.71 -10.62 -1.93
C ASP A 133 -39.25 -11.04 -1.70
N ASN A 134 -38.49 -11.09 -2.80
CA ASN A 134 -37.05 -11.48 -2.75
C ASN A 134 -36.17 -10.52 -1.94
N ASN A 135 -36.68 -9.34 -1.57
CA ASN A 135 -35.99 -8.30 -0.79
C ASN A 135 -36.44 -8.22 0.66
N GLY A 136 -37.25 -9.17 1.12
CA GLY A 136 -37.81 -9.18 2.51
C GLY A 136 -38.98 -8.21 2.70
N THR A 137 -39.54 -7.67 1.62
CA THR A 137 -40.75 -6.83 1.67
C THR A 137 -42.02 -7.70 1.70
N TYR A 138 -42.97 -7.38 2.57
CA TYR A 138 -44.23 -8.09 2.70
C TYR A 138 -45.34 -7.29 2.05
N THR A 139 -46.15 -7.95 1.24
CA THR A 139 -47.33 -7.36 0.59
C THR A 139 -48.59 -8.10 0.99
N LEU A 140 -49.60 -7.38 1.48
CA LEU A 140 -50.88 -7.96 1.83
C LEU A 140 -51.69 -8.28 0.60
N ASN A 141 -52.15 -9.52 0.48
CA ASN A 141 -53.01 -9.96 -0.62
C ASN A 141 -54.49 -9.75 -0.25
N GLY A 142 -55.05 -8.62 -0.61
CA GLY A 142 -56.45 -8.27 -0.35
C GLY A 142 -56.69 -6.77 -0.17
N ASN A 143 -57.94 -6.38 -0.06
CA ASN A 143 -58.39 -4.97 0.04
C ASN A 143 -58.79 -4.69 1.50
N TYR A 144 -57.83 -4.28 2.32
CA TYR A 144 -58.03 -3.90 3.72
C TYR A 144 -57.72 -2.43 3.96
N PRO A 145 -58.44 -1.72 4.84
CA PRO A 145 -58.02 -0.41 5.29
C PRO A 145 -56.59 -0.47 5.83
N THR A 146 -55.72 0.32 5.20
CA THR A 146 -54.28 0.21 5.38
C THR A 146 -53.73 1.56 5.82
N TYR A 147 -52.82 1.54 6.80
CA TYR A 147 -52.09 2.70 7.30
C TYR A 147 -50.61 2.43 7.16
N GLY A 148 -49.88 3.34 6.53
CA GLY A 148 -48.48 3.18 6.20
C GLY A 148 -48.23 2.99 4.69
N PRO A 149 -47.00 2.60 4.26
CA PRO A 149 -45.89 2.24 5.14
C PRO A 149 -45.28 3.45 5.86
N LYS A 150 -44.84 3.26 7.11
CA LYS A 150 -44.08 4.24 7.89
C LYS A 150 -42.81 3.60 8.45
N LYS A 151 -41.73 4.40 8.55
CA LYS A 151 -40.42 3.94 9.06
C LYS A 151 -40.17 4.38 10.48
N THR A 152 -39.48 3.52 11.25
CA THR A 152 -38.97 3.88 12.56
C THR A 152 -37.90 4.94 12.45
N ASP A 153 -37.95 5.91 13.35
CA ASP A 153 -36.95 7.01 13.49
C ASP A 153 -35.62 6.52 14.14
N ALA A 154 -34.74 7.46 14.48
CA ALA A 154 -33.47 7.16 15.15
C ALA A 154 -33.63 6.50 16.52
N ASN A 155 -34.76 6.71 17.20
CA ASN A 155 -35.13 6.08 18.47
C ASN A 155 -35.86 4.74 18.31
N GLY A 156 -35.95 4.23 17.09
CA GLY A 156 -36.67 3.01 16.78
C GLY A 156 -38.20 3.19 16.83
N THR A 157 -38.74 4.40 16.85
CA THR A 157 -40.15 4.66 17.09
C THR A 157 -40.90 5.02 15.81
N VAL A 158 -42.12 4.49 15.65
CA VAL A 158 -43.05 4.90 14.61
C VAL A 158 -44.49 4.84 15.15
N GLN A 159 -45.29 5.88 14.84
CA GLN A 159 -46.68 5.98 15.33
C GLN A 159 -47.68 6.02 14.17
N PHE A 160 -48.80 5.31 14.33
CA PHE A 160 -49.93 5.27 13.46
C PHE A 160 -51.17 5.87 14.18
N GLY A 161 -51.70 6.96 13.62
CA GLY A 161 -52.72 7.80 14.23
C GLY A 161 -52.18 8.74 15.30
N LYS A 162 -52.76 9.90 15.41
CA LYS A 162 -52.36 10.96 16.36
C LYS A 162 -50.86 11.37 16.33
N ALA A 163 -50.10 10.94 15.33
CA ALA A 163 -48.71 11.29 15.21
C ALA A 163 -48.53 12.78 14.88
N THR A 164 -47.59 13.45 15.53
CA THR A 164 -47.19 14.82 15.18
C THR A 164 -46.21 14.77 14.00
N VAL A 165 -46.59 15.39 12.90
CA VAL A 165 -45.81 15.43 11.66
C VAL A 165 -45.42 16.87 11.36
N LYS A 166 -44.13 17.11 11.08
CA LYS A 166 -43.67 18.43 10.63
C LYS A 166 -44.10 18.65 9.18
N GLY A 167 -44.93 19.68 8.96
CA GLY A 167 -45.31 20.14 7.62
C GLY A 167 -44.14 20.74 6.86
N ALA A 168 -44.25 20.78 5.53
CA ALA A 168 -43.26 21.42 4.65
C ALA A 168 -43.08 22.92 4.93
N ASP A 169 -44.04 23.53 5.58
CA ASP A 169 -44.07 24.93 6.04
C ASP A 169 -43.42 25.14 7.43
N GLY A 170 -42.93 24.08 8.07
CA GLY A 170 -42.31 24.08 9.39
C GLY A 170 -43.29 24.07 10.57
N HIS A 171 -44.60 23.99 10.30
CA HIS A 171 -45.64 23.84 11.35
C HIS A 171 -45.89 22.38 11.66
N ASP A 172 -46.05 22.07 12.96
CA ASP A 172 -46.44 20.73 13.39
C ASP A 172 -47.94 20.52 13.15
N THR A 173 -48.27 19.44 12.51
CA THR A 173 -49.66 18.95 12.32
C THR A 173 -49.81 17.60 12.97
N THR A 174 -50.95 17.39 13.64
CA THR A 174 -51.27 16.08 14.24
C THR A 174 -52.14 15.31 13.27
N GLU A 175 -51.72 14.08 12.94
CA GLU A 175 -52.57 13.17 12.16
C GLU A 175 -53.84 12.80 12.89
N ALA A 176 -54.93 12.51 12.14
CA ALA A 176 -56.12 11.92 12.72
C ALA A 176 -55.81 10.57 13.39
N GLY A 177 -56.56 10.21 14.42
CA GLY A 177 -56.49 8.90 15.04
C GLY A 177 -56.85 7.79 14.04
N ILE A 178 -56.44 6.55 14.33
CA ILE A 178 -56.94 5.37 13.61
C ILE A 178 -58.26 4.92 14.24
N PRO A 179 -59.24 4.41 13.44
CA PRO A 179 -60.50 3.88 13.99
C PRO A 179 -60.26 2.79 15.01
N LEU A 180 -61.17 2.67 15.94
CA LEU A 180 -61.13 1.56 16.89
C LEU A 180 -61.34 0.21 16.18
N GLY A 181 -60.59 -0.82 16.57
CA GLY A 181 -60.65 -2.13 15.94
C GLY A 181 -59.43 -3.01 16.22
N LEU A 182 -59.39 -4.12 15.51
CA LEU A 182 -58.25 -5.04 15.54
C LEU A 182 -57.36 -4.77 14.32
N TYR A 183 -56.08 -4.73 14.53
CA TYR A 183 -55.06 -4.44 13.50
C TYR A 183 -54.06 -5.57 13.36
N LEU A 184 -53.79 -6.00 12.15
CA LEU A 184 -52.63 -6.81 11.81
C LEU A 184 -51.45 -5.87 11.55
N VAL A 185 -50.37 -6.00 12.35
CA VAL A 185 -49.13 -5.24 12.23
C VAL A 185 -48.11 -6.09 11.52
N ILE A 186 -47.56 -5.57 10.43
CA ILE A 186 -46.53 -6.23 9.61
C ILE A 186 -45.33 -5.34 9.46
N GLU A 187 -44.11 -5.86 9.72
CA GLU A 187 -42.87 -5.28 9.32
C GLU A 187 -42.67 -5.55 7.81
N THR A 188 -42.98 -4.56 6.98
CA THR A 188 -43.00 -4.70 5.53
C THR A 188 -41.61 -4.55 4.87
N LYS A 189 -40.70 -3.93 5.58
CA LYS A 189 -39.29 -3.83 5.16
C LYS A 189 -38.36 -3.78 6.38
N THR A 190 -37.29 -4.57 6.34
CA THR A 190 -36.28 -4.62 7.38
C THR A 190 -35.06 -3.80 7.04
N PRO A 191 -34.35 -3.21 8.01
CA PRO A 191 -32.97 -2.76 7.84
C PRO A 191 -32.02 -3.91 7.47
N ASP A 192 -30.93 -3.58 6.77
CA ASP A 192 -30.01 -4.57 6.18
C ASP A 192 -29.36 -5.52 7.21
N GLN A 193 -29.17 -5.08 8.46
CA GLN A 193 -28.57 -5.88 9.53
C GLN A 193 -29.52 -6.94 10.12
N VAL A 194 -30.80 -6.93 9.75
CA VAL A 194 -31.80 -7.86 10.29
C VAL A 194 -31.65 -9.22 9.62
N THR A 195 -31.43 -10.24 10.42
CA THR A 195 -31.37 -11.66 9.99
C THR A 195 -32.66 -12.42 10.25
N THR A 196 -33.44 -11.98 11.24
CA THR A 196 -34.74 -12.53 11.53
C THR A 196 -35.71 -11.41 11.92
N PRO A 197 -36.66 -11.05 11.04
CA PRO A 197 -37.66 -10.04 11.33
C PRO A 197 -38.66 -10.51 12.39
N CYS A 198 -39.33 -9.58 13.03
CA CYS A 198 -40.45 -9.92 13.88
C CYS A 198 -41.59 -10.55 13.06
N GLN A 199 -42.28 -11.51 13.67
CA GLN A 199 -43.46 -12.08 13.02
C GLN A 199 -44.61 -11.08 13.03
N PRO A 200 -45.51 -11.10 12.04
CA PRO A 200 -46.76 -10.35 12.09
C PRO A 200 -47.57 -10.65 13.34
N PHE A 201 -48.18 -9.64 13.94
CA PHE A 201 -48.96 -9.78 15.17
C PHE A 201 -50.23 -8.93 15.16
N LEU A 202 -51.18 -9.26 16.02
CA LEU A 202 -52.44 -8.55 16.14
C LEU A 202 -52.41 -7.59 17.32
N VAL A 203 -52.99 -6.40 17.15
CA VAL A 203 -53.15 -5.37 18.18
C VAL A 203 -54.59 -4.86 18.16
N SER A 204 -55.27 -4.87 19.33
CA SER A 204 -56.56 -4.23 19.49
C SER A 204 -56.41 -2.77 19.93
N VAL A 205 -57.18 -1.89 19.36
CA VAL A 205 -57.32 -0.48 19.75
C VAL A 205 -58.79 -0.19 19.99
N PRO A 206 -59.25 0.06 21.23
CA PRO A 206 -58.46 0.06 22.45
C PRO A 206 -58.13 -1.35 22.93
N MET A 207 -57.15 -1.45 23.84
CA MET A 207 -56.90 -2.65 24.63
C MET A 207 -56.97 -2.33 26.13
N THR A 208 -57.08 -3.35 26.99
CA THR A 208 -56.92 -3.16 28.42
C THR A 208 -55.46 -3.32 28.83
N VAL A 209 -55.03 -2.60 29.85
CA VAL A 209 -53.67 -2.71 30.42
C VAL A 209 -53.43 -4.17 30.85
N LYS A 210 -52.23 -4.66 30.54
CA LYS A 210 -51.76 -5.95 31.07
C LYS A 210 -50.63 -5.70 32.07
N GLU A 211 -50.56 -6.47 33.11
CA GLU A 211 -49.42 -6.49 34.02
C GLU A 211 -48.34 -7.42 33.50
N ASN A 212 -47.08 -7.12 33.79
CA ASN A 212 -45.93 -7.93 33.40
C ASN A 212 -45.87 -9.29 34.14
N ASP A 213 -46.47 -9.37 35.33
CA ASP A 213 -46.52 -10.59 36.13
C ASP A 213 -47.80 -11.36 35.81
N GLU A 214 -47.66 -12.55 35.23
CA GLU A 214 -48.78 -13.46 34.91
C GLU A 214 -49.57 -13.89 36.15
N ASN A 215 -48.99 -13.74 37.36
CA ASN A 215 -49.66 -14.06 38.64
C ASN A 215 -50.24 -12.81 39.33
N SER A 216 -50.18 -11.65 38.65
CA SER A 216 -50.75 -10.43 39.22
C SER A 216 -52.22 -10.52 39.40
N SER A 217 -52.71 -10.10 40.59
CA SER A 217 -54.12 -9.95 40.89
C SER A 217 -54.76 -8.67 40.36
N TYR A 218 -54.01 -7.95 39.46
CA TYR A 218 -54.49 -6.72 38.88
C TYR A 218 -55.74 -6.95 38.03
N VAL A 219 -56.75 -6.15 38.26
CA VAL A 219 -57.99 -6.13 37.46
C VAL A 219 -57.96 -4.84 36.59
N PRO A 220 -57.86 -4.98 35.26
CA PRO A 220 -57.86 -3.80 34.41
C PRO A 220 -59.17 -3.06 34.43
N THR A 221 -59.15 -1.77 34.73
CA THR A 221 -60.31 -0.88 34.82
C THR A 221 -60.35 0.22 33.74
N GLU A 222 -59.33 0.30 32.92
CA GLU A 222 -59.16 1.35 31.93
C GLU A 222 -58.92 0.80 30.54
N TRP A 223 -59.42 1.51 29.53
CA TRP A 223 -59.10 1.29 28.13
C TRP A 223 -57.90 2.14 27.71
N LEU A 224 -56.93 1.52 27.06
CA LEU A 224 -55.83 2.18 26.40
C LEU A 224 -56.16 2.45 24.93
N TYR A 225 -56.30 3.69 24.57
CA TYR A 225 -56.54 4.13 23.18
C TYR A 225 -55.26 4.39 22.45
N ASP A 226 -54.16 4.70 23.15
CA ASP A 226 -52.84 4.85 22.65
C ASP A 226 -52.01 3.63 23.08
N VAL A 227 -51.87 2.68 22.15
CA VAL A 227 -51.29 1.35 22.43
C VAL A 227 -49.82 1.31 22.00
N HIS A 228 -48.95 0.94 22.94
CA HIS A 228 -47.51 0.82 22.70
C HIS A 228 -47.10 -0.66 22.61
N VAL A 229 -46.26 -0.97 21.56
CA VAL A 229 -45.77 -2.33 21.32
C VAL A 229 -44.28 -2.33 21.06
N TYR A 230 -43.58 -3.40 21.48
CA TYR A 230 -42.12 -3.47 21.52
C TYR A 230 -41.59 -4.69 20.73
N PRO A 231 -41.85 -4.76 19.41
CA PRO A 231 -41.34 -5.88 18.59
C PRO A 231 -39.81 -5.82 18.42
N LYS A 232 -39.18 -7.00 18.36
CA LYS A 232 -37.73 -7.15 18.29
C LYS A 232 -37.32 -7.95 17.08
N ASN A 233 -36.20 -7.55 16.45
CA ASN A 233 -35.54 -8.31 15.39
C ASN A 233 -34.22 -8.90 15.87
N LYS A 234 -33.83 -10.04 15.29
CA LYS A 234 -32.44 -10.49 15.39
C LYS A 234 -31.62 -9.82 14.33
N THR A 235 -30.43 -9.39 14.73
CA THR A 235 -29.47 -8.68 13.89
C THR A 235 -28.12 -9.36 13.97
N ASP A 236 -27.36 -9.30 12.90
CA ASP A 236 -25.95 -9.72 12.84
C ASP A 236 -25.12 -8.67 12.11
N TYR A 237 -23.84 -8.60 12.47
CA TYR A 237 -22.87 -7.64 11.96
C TYR A 237 -21.65 -8.37 11.45
N GLY A 238 -21.08 -7.87 10.35
CA GLY A 238 -19.90 -8.42 9.74
C GLY A 238 -18.60 -7.76 10.22
N GLU A 239 -17.51 -8.41 9.88
CA GLU A 239 -16.14 -7.95 10.12
C GLU A 239 -15.33 -8.06 8.83
N ILE A 240 -14.34 -7.19 8.68
CA ILE A 240 -13.36 -7.24 7.60
C ILE A 240 -11.99 -6.83 8.13
N THR A 241 -10.95 -7.50 7.66
CA THR A 241 -9.55 -7.10 7.86
C THR A 241 -8.94 -6.68 6.53
N LEU A 242 -8.49 -5.43 6.42
CA LEU A 242 -7.68 -4.95 5.31
C LEU A 242 -6.21 -5.19 5.63
N ILE A 243 -5.48 -5.80 4.68
CA ILE A 243 -4.03 -6.02 4.75
C ILE A 243 -3.36 -5.15 3.68
N LYS A 244 -2.51 -4.21 4.10
CA LYS A 244 -1.83 -3.29 3.19
C LYS A 244 -0.44 -3.78 2.84
N LYS A 245 -0.17 -3.92 1.55
CA LYS A 245 1.09 -4.40 0.99
C LYS A 245 1.68 -3.40 0.01
N GLY A 246 3.01 -3.42 -0.12
CA GLY A 246 3.77 -2.70 -1.13
C GLY A 246 4.28 -3.64 -2.21
N GLN A 247 4.31 -3.17 -3.45
CA GLN A 247 4.75 -3.89 -4.64
C GLN A 247 5.73 -3.07 -5.46
N VAL A 248 6.83 -3.68 -5.87
CA VAL A 248 7.84 -3.07 -6.75
C VAL A 248 7.62 -3.54 -8.18
N GLY A 249 7.35 -2.61 -9.10
CA GLY A 249 6.98 -2.98 -10.48
C GLY A 249 5.78 -3.94 -10.47
N ASN A 250 5.98 -5.12 -11.09
CA ASN A 250 5.01 -6.23 -11.09
C ASN A 250 5.46 -7.40 -10.21
N ASP A 251 6.47 -7.23 -9.36
CA ASP A 251 6.95 -8.26 -8.44
C ASP A 251 5.85 -8.63 -7.42
N ALA A 252 6.03 -9.73 -6.69
CA ALA A 252 5.11 -10.10 -5.61
C ALA A 252 5.06 -9.02 -4.53
N ALA A 253 3.85 -8.72 -4.02
CA ALA A 253 3.62 -7.73 -2.96
C ALA A 253 4.09 -8.27 -1.60
N ASN A 254 5.34 -8.04 -1.24
CA ASN A 254 5.99 -8.61 -0.06
C ASN A 254 6.18 -7.59 1.09
N GLU A 255 6.25 -6.30 0.79
CA GLU A 255 6.40 -5.27 1.82
C GLU A 255 5.08 -5.07 2.57
N THR A 256 5.13 -4.91 3.89
CA THR A 256 3.96 -4.56 4.70
C THR A 256 4.00 -3.07 5.00
N LEU A 257 2.94 -2.34 4.62
CA LEU A 257 2.90 -0.88 4.75
C LEU A 257 2.07 -0.46 5.96
N SER A 258 2.74 0.16 6.94
CA SER A 258 2.12 0.76 8.12
C SER A 258 1.90 2.27 7.94
N GLY A 259 0.96 2.85 8.71
CA GLY A 259 0.69 4.28 8.66
C GLY A 259 -0.10 4.76 7.43
N VAL A 260 -0.54 3.84 6.57
CA VAL A 260 -1.39 4.16 5.41
C VAL A 260 -2.81 4.43 5.89
N THR A 261 -3.45 5.47 5.35
CA THR A 261 -4.77 5.91 5.82
C THR A 261 -5.87 5.64 4.81
N PHE A 262 -7.03 5.24 5.32
CA PHE A 262 -8.22 4.89 4.55
C PHE A 262 -9.48 5.55 5.11
N LYS A 263 -10.45 5.78 4.23
CA LYS A 263 -11.84 5.99 4.60
C LYS A 263 -12.67 4.79 4.17
N LEU A 264 -13.68 4.47 4.97
CA LEU A 264 -14.66 3.43 4.67
C LEU A 264 -15.99 4.09 4.27
N TYR A 265 -16.54 3.67 3.13
CA TYR A 265 -17.83 4.15 2.63
C TYR A 265 -18.83 3.01 2.51
N LYS A 266 -20.10 3.29 2.79
CA LYS A 266 -21.24 2.40 2.57
C LYS A 266 -22.09 2.92 1.42
N PHE A 267 -22.52 2.04 0.52
CA PHE A 267 -23.54 2.34 -0.48
C PHE A 267 -24.90 2.56 0.18
N VAL A 268 -25.49 3.72 -0.03
CA VAL A 268 -26.81 4.13 0.49
C VAL A 268 -27.81 4.45 -0.61
N GLY A 269 -27.38 4.32 -1.88
CA GLY A 269 -28.21 4.50 -3.05
C GLY A 269 -29.25 3.40 -3.23
N THR A 270 -30.06 3.55 -4.26
CA THR A 270 -31.04 2.53 -4.65
C THR A 270 -30.40 1.56 -5.63
N LYS A 271 -30.53 0.25 -5.37
CA LYS A 271 -30.17 -0.78 -6.35
C LYS A 271 -31.16 -0.74 -7.51
N SER A 272 -30.69 -1.01 -8.72
CA SER A 272 -31.55 -1.24 -9.86
C SER A 272 -32.34 -2.57 -9.74
N GLU A 273 -33.34 -2.77 -10.56
CA GLU A 273 -34.16 -4.00 -10.57
C GLU A 273 -33.34 -5.27 -10.85
N ASP A 274 -32.26 -5.15 -11.61
CA ASP A 274 -31.29 -6.22 -11.90
C ASP A 274 -30.16 -6.35 -10.86
N GLY A 275 -30.28 -5.64 -9.73
CA GLY A 275 -29.37 -5.76 -8.58
C GLY A 275 -28.06 -4.96 -8.68
N LYS A 276 -27.90 -4.12 -9.72
CA LYS A 276 -26.72 -3.26 -9.90
C LYS A 276 -26.70 -2.12 -8.89
N ILE A 277 -25.48 -1.66 -8.56
CA ILE A 277 -25.25 -0.48 -7.74
C ILE A 277 -24.47 0.56 -8.55
N VAL A 278 -24.45 1.80 -8.11
CA VAL A 278 -23.60 2.83 -8.73
C VAL A 278 -22.20 2.67 -8.21
N ALA A 279 -21.19 2.56 -9.09
CA ALA A 279 -19.79 2.52 -8.71
C ALA A 279 -19.38 3.80 -7.98
N PHE A 280 -18.44 3.70 -7.03
CA PHE A 280 -17.91 4.87 -6.32
C PHE A 280 -17.10 5.74 -7.27
N THR A 281 -17.32 7.05 -7.22
CA THR A 281 -16.58 8.07 -8.01
C THR A 281 -16.29 9.28 -7.14
N THR A 282 -15.41 10.16 -7.60
CA THR A 282 -15.10 11.43 -6.93
C THR A 282 -16.30 12.38 -6.82
N GLU A 283 -17.41 12.13 -7.53
CA GLU A 283 -18.59 13.00 -7.59
C GLU A 283 -19.81 12.48 -6.82
N ASN A 284 -19.84 11.18 -6.41
CA ASN A 284 -21.06 10.55 -5.87
C ASN A 284 -20.97 10.12 -4.41
N TYR A 285 -19.96 10.58 -3.67
CA TYR A 285 -19.81 10.29 -2.24
C TYR A 285 -19.96 11.54 -1.37
N THR A 286 -20.11 11.30 -0.06
CA THR A 286 -20.08 12.36 0.96
C THR A 286 -19.42 11.88 2.24
N ASP A 287 -18.66 12.78 2.87
CA ASP A 287 -18.10 12.60 4.22
C ASP A 287 -19.03 13.14 5.32
N VAL A 288 -20.19 13.69 4.94
CA VAL A 288 -21.17 14.27 5.86
C VAL A 288 -22.28 13.26 6.13
N GLU A 289 -22.51 12.98 7.42
CA GLU A 289 -23.43 11.93 7.89
C GLU A 289 -24.88 12.17 7.45
N ASP A 290 -25.35 13.42 7.50
CA ASP A 290 -26.74 13.79 7.20
C ASP A 290 -26.95 14.31 5.76
N ALA A 291 -25.94 14.27 4.89
CA ALA A 291 -26.08 14.75 3.51
C ALA A 291 -27.03 13.85 2.71
N THR A 292 -27.90 14.47 1.91
CA THR A 292 -28.81 13.80 1.00
C THR A 292 -28.29 13.84 -0.44
N GLY A 293 -28.65 12.85 -1.26
CA GLY A 293 -28.36 12.84 -2.71
C GLY A 293 -27.08 12.08 -3.11
N SER A 294 -26.16 11.80 -2.20
CA SER A 294 -24.98 10.99 -2.53
C SER A 294 -25.30 9.51 -2.52
N GLN A 295 -24.64 8.73 -3.39
CA GLN A 295 -24.80 7.28 -3.49
C GLN A 295 -23.98 6.53 -2.43
N TRP A 296 -22.85 7.13 -2.02
CA TRP A 296 -21.94 6.58 -1.03
C TRP A 296 -21.76 7.54 0.15
N LYS A 297 -21.77 6.99 1.36
CA LYS A 297 -21.55 7.76 2.60
C LYS A 297 -20.38 7.20 3.39
N GLN A 298 -19.54 8.08 3.91
CA GLN A 298 -18.48 7.68 4.83
C GLN A 298 -19.08 7.11 6.12
N ILE A 299 -18.54 5.99 6.57
CA ILE A 299 -18.87 5.39 7.87
C ILE A 299 -17.84 5.89 8.88
N LYS A 300 -18.32 6.60 9.90
CA LYS A 300 -17.50 7.11 11.02
C LYS A 300 -17.70 6.33 12.30
N LYS A 301 -18.81 5.57 12.38
CA LYS A 301 -19.15 4.71 13.51
C LYS A 301 -19.70 3.40 13.02
N THR A 302 -19.38 2.33 13.73
CA THR A 302 -19.99 1.01 13.51
C THR A 302 -20.95 0.69 14.63
N SER A 303 -21.92 -0.19 14.37
CA SER A 303 -22.78 -0.70 15.43
C SER A 303 -21.99 -1.65 16.32
N THR A 304 -22.16 -1.51 17.63
CA THR A 304 -21.69 -2.51 18.59
C THR A 304 -22.84 -3.40 19.01
N ALA A 305 -22.49 -4.53 19.62
CA ALA A 305 -23.47 -5.44 20.23
C ALA A 305 -24.43 -4.69 21.15
N ALA A 306 -25.64 -5.22 21.29
CA ALA A 306 -26.73 -4.68 22.13
C ALA A 306 -26.22 -4.05 23.44
N GLY A 307 -26.53 -2.77 23.65
CA GLY A 307 -26.18 -2.01 24.87
C GLY A 307 -25.40 -0.71 24.61
N ASP A 308 -24.81 -0.49 23.44
CA ASP A 308 -24.13 0.76 23.11
C ASP A 308 -24.84 1.49 21.96
N ASN A 309 -25.65 2.46 22.32
CA ASN A 309 -26.43 3.27 21.36
C ASN A 309 -25.55 4.31 20.61
N THR A 310 -24.25 4.44 20.96
CA THR A 310 -23.40 5.46 20.40
C THR A 310 -22.58 4.97 19.20
N GLY A 311 -22.49 3.64 19.02
CA GLY A 311 -21.60 3.00 18.03
C GLY A 311 -20.11 3.21 18.36
N THR A 312 -19.26 2.32 17.90
CA THR A 312 -17.81 2.49 18.05
C THR A 312 -17.28 3.40 16.95
N GLU A 313 -16.53 4.45 17.33
CA GLU A 313 -15.86 5.29 16.35
C GLU A 313 -14.85 4.49 15.51
N ILE A 314 -14.89 4.68 14.21
CA ILE A 314 -13.90 4.15 13.28
C ILE A 314 -12.71 5.11 13.25
N GLY A 315 -11.58 4.69 13.78
CA GLY A 315 -10.37 5.49 13.79
C GLY A 315 -10.56 6.87 14.42
N LYS A 316 -9.84 7.88 13.91
CA LYS A 316 -10.01 9.27 14.34
C LYS A 316 -10.82 10.05 13.30
N ASN A 317 -12.04 10.45 13.63
CA ASN A 317 -12.96 11.15 12.70
C ASN A 317 -13.28 10.33 11.42
N GLY A 318 -13.35 9.01 11.51
CA GLY A 318 -13.59 8.13 10.37
C GLY A 318 -12.36 7.87 9.49
N LEU A 319 -11.16 8.26 9.93
CA LEU A 319 -9.91 7.94 9.26
C LEU A 319 -9.28 6.72 9.92
N LEU A 320 -9.19 5.64 9.16
CA LEU A 320 -8.56 4.39 9.53
C LEU A 320 -7.08 4.43 9.17
N THR A 321 -6.22 3.85 10.00
CA THR A 321 -4.77 3.84 9.75
C THR A 321 -4.23 2.42 9.95
N THR A 322 -3.42 1.93 9.01
CA THR A 322 -2.77 0.62 9.15
C THR A 322 -1.81 0.61 10.33
N GLY A 323 -1.88 -0.45 11.13
CA GLY A 323 -1.12 -0.58 12.36
C GLY A 323 0.40 -0.63 12.13
N SER A 324 1.16 -0.23 13.16
CA SER A 324 2.64 -0.20 13.16
C SER A 324 3.27 -1.12 14.21
N LYS A 325 2.49 -1.99 14.86
CA LYS A 325 2.96 -2.90 15.92
C LYS A 325 2.82 -4.35 15.51
N ASP A 326 3.64 -5.21 16.09
CA ASP A 326 3.51 -6.66 15.93
C ASP A 326 2.11 -7.13 16.29
N GLY A 327 1.49 -7.90 15.39
CA GLY A 327 0.10 -8.35 15.47
C GLY A 327 -0.86 -7.55 14.60
N ASP A 328 -0.65 -6.22 14.45
CA ASP A 328 -1.50 -5.34 13.65
C ASP A 328 -0.73 -4.67 12.50
N LEU A 329 0.52 -5.05 12.26
CA LEU A 329 1.38 -4.42 11.28
C LEU A 329 0.76 -4.46 9.88
N GLY A 330 0.53 -3.28 9.31
CA GLY A 330 -0.07 -3.12 7.97
C GLY A 330 -1.53 -3.53 7.90
N GLN A 331 -2.26 -3.66 9.02
CA GLN A 331 -3.64 -4.13 9.06
C GLN A 331 -4.60 -3.09 9.61
N ILE A 332 -5.85 -3.18 9.15
CA ILE A 332 -7.01 -2.48 9.69
C ILE A 332 -8.12 -3.51 9.83
N THR A 333 -8.63 -3.71 11.04
CA THR A 333 -9.83 -4.54 11.28
C THR A 333 -11.00 -3.65 11.63
N VAL A 334 -12.13 -3.83 10.95
CA VAL A 334 -13.39 -3.14 11.22
C VAL A 334 -14.48 -4.17 11.47
N SER A 335 -15.03 -4.19 12.67
CA SER A 335 -16.15 -5.03 13.08
C SER A 335 -17.42 -4.21 13.31
N GLY A 336 -18.56 -4.86 13.43
CA GLY A 336 -19.86 -4.20 13.65
C GLY A 336 -20.44 -3.57 12.39
N LEU A 337 -20.11 -4.08 11.20
CA LEU A 337 -20.66 -3.62 9.93
C LEU A 337 -22.03 -4.25 9.66
N SER A 338 -23.06 -3.42 9.44
CA SER A 338 -24.37 -3.88 9.00
C SER A 338 -24.31 -4.42 7.57
N ALA A 339 -25.25 -5.29 7.19
CA ALA A 339 -25.31 -5.80 5.82
C ALA A 339 -25.38 -4.68 4.78
N GLY A 340 -24.74 -4.89 3.62
CA GLY A 340 -24.70 -3.93 2.54
C GLY A 340 -23.38 -3.92 1.77
N TYR A 341 -23.25 -3.01 0.82
CA TYR A 341 -22.05 -2.81 0.01
C TYR A 341 -21.17 -1.71 0.57
N TYR A 342 -19.88 -1.98 0.61
CA TYR A 342 -18.87 -1.09 1.17
C TYR A 342 -17.68 -0.97 0.24
N CYS A 343 -16.90 0.11 0.38
CA CYS A 343 -15.56 0.20 -0.18
C CYS A 343 -14.59 0.92 0.75
N PHE A 344 -13.35 0.46 0.78
CA PHE A 344 -12.22 1.23 1.28
C PHE A 344 -11.68 2.12 0.17
N VAL A 345 -11.37 3.36 0.50
CA VAL A 345 -10.70 4.31 -0.38
C VAL A 345 -9.47 4.87 0.35
N GLU A 346 -8.30 4.63 -0.19
CA GLU A 346 -7.06 5.14 0.35
C GLU A 346 -7.00 6.67 0.33
N GLN A 347 -6.40 7.27 1.33
CA GLN A 347 -6.26 8.72 1.43
C GLN A 347 -4.81 9.16 1.28
N ASP A 348 -3.89 8.49 1.97
CA ASP A 348 -2.46 8.80 1.98
C ASP A 348 -1.63 7.58 2.38
N VAL A 349 -0.47 7.41 1.75
CA VAL A 349 0.48 6.33 2.04
C VAL A 349 1.28 6.54 3.34
N GLY A 350 1.04 7.61 4.08
CA GLY A 350 1.80 7.94 5.29
C GLY A 350 3.27 8.22 5.01
N ASP A 351 4.15 7.56 5.76
CA ASP A 351 5.61 7.69 5.58
C ASP A 351 6.14 6.87 4.39
N ASN A 352 5.29 6.11 3.69
CA ASN A 352 5.68 5.27 2.56
C ASN A 352 5.68 6.03 1.22
N LYS A 353 6.24 7.24 1.17
CA LYS A 353 6.13 8.20 0.05
C LYS A 353 6.70 7.74 -1.30
N ALA A 354 7.49 6.66 -1.32
CA ALA A 354 7.91 6.02 -2.57
C ALA A 354 6.80 5.23 -3.24
N PHE A 355 5.74 4.84 -2.50
CA PHE A 355 4.60 4.16 -3.08
C PHE A 355 3.59 5.13 -3.66
N ILE A 356 2.86 4.68 -4.66
CA ILE A 356 1.81 5.44 -5.32
C ILE A 356 0.55 5.31 -4.47
N THR A 357 0.00 6.43 -4.01
CA THR A 357 -1.32 6.46 -3.39
C THR A 357 -2.36 6.10 -4.46
N ASP A 358 -2.96 4.92 -4.33
CA ASP A 358 -4.01 4.46 -5.24
C ASP A 358 -5.37 4.52 -4.54
N GLN A 359 -6.16 5.56 -4.89
CA GLN A 359 -7.48 5.79 -4.31
C GLN A 359 -8.59 4.97 -5.00
N THR A 360 -8.25 4.06 -5.90
CA THR A 360 -9.22 3.16 -6.53
C THR A 360 -9.99 2.39 -5.46
N PRO A 361 -11.35 2.38 -5.51
CA PRO A 361 -12.16 1.76 -4.47
C PRO A 361 -11.97 0.24 -4.39
N HIS A 362 -11.77 -0.28 -3.20
CA HIS A 362 -11.72 -1.71 -2.92
C HIS A 362 -13.02 -2.16 -2.28
N TYR A 363 -13.85 -2.87 -3.06
CA TYR A 363 -15.24 -3.19 -2.71
C TYR A 363 -15.37 -4.52 -1.97
N PHE A 364 -16.33 -4.56 -1.04
CA PHE A 364 -16.79 -5.78 -0.40
C PHE A 364 -18.28 -5.69 -0.03
N GLU A 365 -18.92 -6.83 0.12
CA GLU A 365 -20.30 -6.95 0.59
C GLU A 365 -20.33 -7.62 1.96
N VAL A 366 -21.11 -7.07 2.87
CA VAL A 366 -21.41 -7.66 4.18
C VAL A 366 -22.77 -8.34 4.11
N LYS A 367 -22.81 -9.63 4.45
CA LYS A 367 -24.01 -10.48 4.48
C LYS A 367 -24.22 -11.03 5.92
N GLY A 368 -24.72 -10.18 6.83
CA GLY A 368 -24.83 -10.55 8.23
C GLY A 368 -23.45 -10.74 8.87
N LYS A 369 -23.10 -11.97 9.30
CA LYS A 369 -21.81 -12.28 9.93
C LYS A 369 -20.64 -12.44 8.97
N THR A 370 -20.90 -12.57 7.68
CA THR A 370 -19.86 -12.82 6.70
C THR A 370 -19.64 -11.61 5.80
N SER A 371 -18.43 -11.45 5.34
CA SER A 371 -18.04 -10.46 4.34
C SER A 371 -17.49 -11.15 3.11
N GLN A 372 -17.61 -10.52 1.94
CA GLN A 372 -17.23 -11.09 0.65
C GLN A 372 -16.59 -10.02 -0.21
N GLU A 373 -15.41 -10.30 -0.77
CA GLU A 373 -14.79 -9.40 -1.76
C GLU A 373 -15.58 -9.42 -3.06
N ILE A 374 -15.85 -8.23 -3.61
CA ILE A 374 -16.58 -8.03 -4.86
C ILE A 374 -15.84 -7.06 -5.78
N THR A 375 -16.22 -7.06 -7.05
CA THR A 375 -15.88 -5.98 -7.99
C THR A 375 -17.17 -5.29 -8.44
N VAL A 376 -17.07 -3.99 -8.69
CA VAL A 376 -18.17 -3.19 -9.25
C VAL A 376 -17.68 -2.60 -10.55
N ALA A 377 -18.31 -3.01 -11.66
CA ALA A 377 -17.98 -2.49 -12.99
C ALA A 377 -18.54 -1.07 -13.17
N ASP A 378 -18.06 -0.33 -14.17
CA ASP A 378 -18.52 1.04 -14.48
C ASP A 378 -20.05 1.08 -14.75
N ASP A 379 -20.63 0.01 -15.29
CA ASP A 379 -22.07 -0.13 -15.51
C ASP A 379 -22.85 -0.53 -14.26
N GLY A 380 -22.18 -0.66 -13.12
CA GLY A 380 -22.75 -1.02 -11.83
C GLY A 380 -22.93 -2.52 -11.60
N THR A 381 -22.49 -3.38 -12.51
CA THR A 381 -22.57 -4.83 -12.33
C THR A 381 -21.66 -5.26 -11.18
N VAL A 382 -22.24 -5.96 -10.20
CA VAL A 382 -21.53 -6.52 -9.05
C VAL A 382 -21.12 -7.96 -9.36
N THR A 383 -19.85 -8.29 -9.18
CA THR A 383 -19.33 -9.65 -9.35
C THR A 383 -18.60 -10.10 -8.08
N GLU A 384 -18.96 -11.27 -7.57
CA GLU A 384 -18.28 -11.89 -6.43
C GLU A 384 -16.88 -12.35 -6.83
N LYS A 385 -15.87 -11.96 -6.05
CA LYS A 385 -14.47 -12.27 -6.31
C LYS A 385 -13.93 -13.38 -5.42
N ALA A 386 -14.45 -13.48 -4.21
CA ALA A 386 -14.06 -14.49 -3.23
C ALA A 386 -15.28 -15.07 -2.54
N THR A 387 -15.13 -16.24 -1.90
CA THR A 387 -16.17 -16.84 -1.04
C THR A 387 -16.38 -15.98 0.20
N ALA A 388 -17.64 -15.84 0.65
CA ALA A 388 -17.98 -15.11 1.87
C ALA A 388 -17.35 -15.77 3.10
N ASP A 389 -16.69 -15.00 3.95
CA ASP A 389 -16.00 -15.43 5.16
C ASP A 389 -16.38 -14.54 6.34
N ALA A 390 -16.42 -15.12 7.55
CA ALA A 390 -16.66 -14.39 8.80
C ALA A 390 -15.50 -13.43 9.12
N ASN A 391 -14.29 -13.74 8.67
CA ASN A 391 -13.07 -12.95 8.84
C ASN A 391 -12.41 -12.71 7.48
N LEU A 392 -13.11 -12.07 6.56
CA LEU A 392 -12.55 -11.75 5.24
C LEU A 392 -11.29 -10.89 5.38
N GLU A 393 -10.18 -11.36 4.80
CA GLU A 393 -8.96 -10.61 4.63
C GLU A 393 -8.89 -10.01 3.21
N LEU A 394 -8.96 -8.69 3.12
CA LEU A 394 -8.86 -7.94 1.88
C LEU A 394 -7.44 -7.39 1.72
N THR A 395 -6.67 -7.94 0.78
CA THR A 395 -5.34 -7.42 0.48
C THR A 395 -5.41 -6.25 -0.49
N VAL A 396 -4.87 -5.11 -0.08
CA VAL A 396 -4.74 -3.88 -0.88
C VAL A 396 -3.26 -3.58 -1.09
N THR A 397 -2.88 -3.34 -2.35
CA THR A 397 -1.47 -3.21 -2.72
C THR A 397 -1.20 -1.84 -3.31
N ASP A 398 -0.18 -1.13 -2.81
CA ASP A 398 0.37 0.04 -3.47
C ASP A 398 1.60 -0.33 -4.29
N PRO A 399 1.63 0.05 -5.55
CA PRO A 399 2.80 -0.14 -6.39
C PRO A 399 3.79 1.02 -6.26
N ARG A 400 5.06 0.75 -6.55
CA ARG A 400 6.08 1.76 -6.84
C ARG A 400 6.94 1.33 -8.02
N PRO A 401 7.49 2.26 -8.80
CA PRO A 401 8.55 1.95 -9.74
C PRO A 401 9.85 1.61 -9.00
N ASP A 402 10.84 1.13 -9.75
CA ASP A 402 12.20 0.95 -9.26
C ASP A 402 13.22 1.38 -10.32
N VAL A 403 14.42 1.73 -9.86
CA VAL A 403 15.52 2.09 -10.73
C VAL A 403 16.82 1.51 -10.20
N GLU A 404 17.59 0.88 -11.08
CA GLU A 404 18.90 0.32 -10.77
C GLU A 404 19.92 0.84 -11.80
N LYS A 405 21.05 1.40 -11.34
CA LYS A 405 22.12 1.91 -12.19
C LYS A 405 23.39 1.12 -11.97
N LYS A 406 24.00 0.66 -13.06
CA LYS A 406 25.27 -0.06 -13.03
C LYS A 406 26.23 0.43 -14.09
N VAL A 407 27.53 0.31 -13.78
CA VAL A 407 28.64 0.56 -14.69
C VAL A 407 29.16 -0.78 -15.24
N LYS A 408 29.57 -0.80 -16.50
CA LYS A 408 30.21 -2.00 -17.07
C LYS A 408 31.52 -2.29 -16.33
N ASP A 409 31.72 -3.54 -15.93
CA ASP A 409 32.99 -3.93 -15.32
C ASP A 409 34.11 -3.94 -16.38
N ARG A 410 35.22 -3.25 -16.10
CA ARG A 410 36.37 -3.20 -16.98
C ARG A 410 37.09 -4.57 -17.08
N VAL A 411 37.10 -5.28 -15.97
CA VAL A 411 37.63 -6.65 -15.88
C VAL A 411 36.51 -7.54 -15.32
N PRO A 412 35.78 -8.31 -16.15
CA PRO A 412 34.67 -9.11 -15.70
C PRO A 412 35.06 -10.01 -14.54
N ALA A 413 34.23 -10.00 -13.49
CA ALA A 413 34.43 -10.87 -12.34
C ALA A 413 34.26 -12.37 -12.75
N GLU A 414 34.85 -13.27 -11.97
CA GLU A 414 34.75 -14.73 -12.19
C GLU A 414 33.30 -15.24 -12.22
N ASN A 415 32.35 -14.50 -11.62
CA ASN A 415 30.92 -14.82 -11.64
C ASN A 415 30.21 -14.39 -12.94
N GLY A 416 30.92 -13.73 -13.87
CA GLY A 416 30.41 -13.34 -15.19
C GLY A 416 29.47 -12.13 -15.20
N ALA A 417 29.32 -11.37 -14.12
CA ALA A 417 28.56 -10.14 -14.11
C ALA A 417 29.23 -9.10 -15.04
N GLU A 418 28.51 -8.64 -16.07
CA GLU A 418 29.01 -7.66 -17.03
C GLU A 418 28.89 -6.24 -16.50
N TYR A 419 27.89 -5.96 -15.66
CA TYR A 419 27.59 -4.65 -15.05
C TYR A 419 27.56 -4.77 -13.53
N VAL A 420 28.24 -3.81 -12.87
CA VAL A 420 28.50 -3.81 -11.42
C VAL A 420 28.25 -2.42 -10.82
N GLU A 421 28.19 -2.34 -9.49
CA GLU A 421 28.01 -1.08 -8.76
C GLU A 421 29.25 -0.17 -8.82
N ALA A 422 30.42 -0.75 -8.96
CA ALA A 422 31.68 0.00 -8.98
C ALA A 422 32.71 -0.69 -9.88
N SER A 423 33.42 0.11 -10.68
CA SER A 423 34.56 -0.36 -11.49
C SER A 423 35.63 0.73 -11.57
N ASP A 424 36.76 0.42 -12.18
CA ASP A 424 37.87 1.37 -12.36
C ASP A 424 38.19 1.63 -13.83
N TYR A 425 38.48 2.88 -14.15
CA TYR A 425 38.80 3.33 -15.50
C TYR A 425 39.85 4.41 -15.50
N SER A 426 40.51 4.59 -16.65
CA SER A 426 41.46 5.71 -16.84
C SER A 426 40.72 6.95 -17.31
N VAL A 427 41.25 8.12 -16.96
CA VAL A 427 40.77 9.40 -17.51
C VAL A 427 40.80 9.36 -19.04
N GLY A 428 39.71 9.77 -19.68
CA GLY A 428 39.49 9.73 -21.12
C GLY A 428 38.93 8.42 -21.66
N ASP A 429 38.73 7.38 -20.81
CA ASP A 429 38.05 6.17 -21.23
C ASP A 429 36.54 6.44 -21.40
N GLU A 430 35.92 5.78 -22.40
CA GLU A 430 34.49 5.74 -22.60
C GLU A 430 33.91 4.54 -21.83
N ILE A 431 33.06 4.83 -20.89
CA ILE A 431 32.56 3.89 -19.89
C ILE A 431 31.08 3.58 -20.17
N PRO A 432 30.70 2.34 -20.51
CA PRO A 432 29.31 1.99 -20.68
C PRO A 432 28.57 1.92 -19.35
N TYR A 433 27.36 2.50 -19.32
CA TYR A 433 26.41 2.43 -18.23
C TYR A 433 25.10 1.80 -18.69
N LYS A 434 24.42 1.18 -17.75
CA LYS A 434 23.06 0.64 -17.90
C LYS A 434 22.21 1.03 -16.71
N ILE A 435 21.04 1.61 -16.99
CA ILE A 435 19.98 1.87 -16.01
C ILE A 435 18.86 0.90 -16.32
N THR A 436 18.41 0.14 -15.34
CA THR A 436 17.23 -0.72 -15.42
C THR A 436 16.09 -0.04 -14.68
N VAL A 437 14.95 0.11 -15.33
CA VAL A 437 13.78 0.80 -14.77
C VAL A 437 12.61 -0.17 -14.75
N LYS A 438 11.96 -0.32 -13.58
CA LYS A 438 10.69 -1.04 -13.43
C LYS A 438 9.53 -0.05 -13.36
N VAL A 439 8.49 -0.31 -14.13
CA VAL A 439 7.28 0.54 -14.22
C VAL A 439 6.07 -0.27 -13.79
N PRO A 440 5.37 0.11 -12.72
CA PRO A 440 4.21 -0.64 -12.28
C PRO A 440 3.02 -0.46 -13.22
N GLN A 441 2.21 -1.52 -13.38
CA GLN A 441 1.03 -1.53 -14.25
C GLN A 441 0.01 -0.45 -13.88
N ALA A 442 -0.07 -0.07 -12.61
CA ALA A 442 -0.96 1.01 -12.16
C ALA A 442 -0.69 2.33 -12.90
N LEU A 443 0.59 2.71 -13.11
CA LEU A 443 0.95 3.91 -13.90
C LEU A 443 0.64 3.74 -15.39
N LEU A 444 0.81 2.54 -15.92
CA LEU A 444 0.55 2.25 -17.33
C LEU A 444 -0.96 2.26 -17.64
N ASN A 445 -1.80 1.81 -16.70
CA ASN A 445 -3.24 1.68 -16.87
C ASN A 445 -4.03 2.90 -16.39
N ALA A 446 -3.42 3.79 -15.61
CA ALA A 446 -4.07 5.00 -15.15
C ALA A 446 -4.54 5.90 -16.31
N LYS A 447 -5.68 6.56 -16.12
CA LYS A 447 -6.22 7.52 -17.10
C LYS A 447 -5.41 8.82 -17.03
N VAL A 448 -4.84 9.24 -18.15
CA VAL A 448 -4.10 10.51 -18.29
C VAL A 448 -4.94 11.46 -19.14
N GLU A 449 -5.60 12.44 -18.50
CA GLU A 449 -6.42 13.43 -19.20
C GLU A 449 -5.56 14.54 -19.84
N ASP A 450 -4.47 14.92 -19.21
CA ASP A 450 -3.53 15.92 -19.69
C ASP A 450 -2.10 15.33 -19.65
N ALA A 451 -1.58 15.01 -20.83
CA ALA A 451 -0.26 14.40 -20.98
C ALA A 451 0.87 15.26 -20.39
N SER A 452 0.70 16.59 -20.30
CA SER A 452 1.70 17.48 -19.70
C SER A 452 1.82 17.34 -18.18
N LYS A 453 0.88 16.67 -17.54
CA LYS A 453 0.81 16.48 -16.09
C LYS A 453 1.24 15.08 -15.64
N PHE A 454 1.43 14.17 -16.59
CA PHE A 454 2.04 12.87 -16.32
C PHE A 454 3.55 13.06 -16.19
N VAL A 455 4.12 12.64 -15.07
CA VAL A 455 5.54 12.73 -14.79
C VAL A 455 6.15 11.34 -14.74
N PHE A 456 7.15 11.10 -15.56
CA PHE A 456 8.07 9.97 -15.47
C PHE A 456 9.40 10.39 -16.10
N GLU A 457 10.38 10.73 -15.25
CA GLU A 457 11.64 11.33 -15.64
C GLU A 457 12.79 10.63 -14.95
N VAL A 458 13.83 10.31 -15.73
CA VAL A 458 15.09 9.75 -15.26
C VAL A 458 16.16 10.82 -15.45
N LYS A 459 16.72 11.34 -14.36
CA LYS A 459 17.77 12.35 -14.36
C LYS A 459 19.08 11.76 -13.92
N ASP A 460 20.10 11.85 -14.77
CA ASP A 460 21.48 11.47 -14.49
C ASP A 460 22.30 12.66 -13.97
N THR A 461 23.05 12.45 -12.89
CA THR A 461 23.87 13.49 -12.25
C THR A 461 25.26 12.93 -11.93
N PRO A 462 26.18 12.94 -12.91
CA PRO A 462 27.53 12.41 -12.76
C PRO A 462 28.48 13.39 -12.05
N GLU A 463 29.54 12.85 -11.44
CA GLU A 463 30.70 13.60 -10.93
C GLU A 463 31.90 13.29 -11.81
N HIS A 464 32.54 14.31 -12.42
CA HIS A 464 33.72 14.20 -13.32
C HIS A 464 33.51 13.25 -14.51
N LEU A 465 32.26 13.02 -14.92
CA LEU A 465 31.90 12.23 -16.10
C LEU A 465 31.05 13.07 -17.06
N GLU A 466 31.17 12.83 -18.37
CA GLU A 466 30.32 13.44 -19.40
C GLU A 466 29.56 12.35 -20.15
N ASP A 467 28.23 12.35 -20.01
CA ASP A 467 27.35 11.36 -20.61
C ASP A 467 27.08 11.63 -22.08
N LYS A 468 27.02 10.55 -22.88
CA LYS A 468 26.83 10.58 -24.33
C LYS A 468 26.06 9.37 -24.82
N ASN A 469 25.45 9.47 -26.00
CA ASN A 469 24.81 8.36 -26.69
C ASN A 469 23.70 7.67 -25.89
N VAL A 470 22.88 8.48 -25.20
CA VAL A 470 21.79 7.98 -24.36
C VAL A 470 20.68 7.40 -25.23
N LYS A 471 20.20 6.19 -24.89
CA LYS A 471 19.16 5.46 -25.60
C LYS A 471 18.22 4.76 -24.62
N ALA A 472 16.91 4.81 -24.90
CA ALA A 472 15.92 4.02 -24.20
C ALA A 472 15.64 2.73 -25.00
N ILE A 473 15.85 1.59 -24.37
CA ILE A 473 15.78 0.25 -24.99
C ILE A 473 14.63 -0.52 -24.34
N GLY A 474 13.69 -0.96 -25.14
CA GLY A 474 12.57 -1.76 -24.71
C GLY A 474 12.95 -3.18 -24.28
N SER A 475 12.00 -3.87 -23.68
CA SER A 475 12.12 -5.28 -23.27
C SER A 475 12.43 -6.22 -24.45
N ASP A 476 12.07 -5.81 -25.68
CA ASP A 476 12.38 -6.52 -26.93
C ASP A 476 13.79 -6.24 -27.48
N GLY A 477 14.60 -5.43 -26.79
CA GLY A 477 15.95 -5.02 -27.17
C GLY A 477 16.01 -3.91 -28.22
N LYS A 478 14.90 -3.30 -28.63
CA LYS A 478 14.89 -2.21 -29.61
C LYS A 478 14.82 -0.85 -28.95
N GLU A 479 15.43 0.13 -29.62
CA GLU A 479 15.36 1.53 -29.22
C GLU A 479 13.97 2.11 -29.47
N VAL A 480 13.39 2.78 -28.45
CA VAL A 480 12.15 3.53 -28.54
C VAL A 480 12.44 5.02 -28.49
N THR A 481 12.00 5.76 -29.50
CA THR A 481 12.21 7.21 -29.61
C THR A 481 10.91 8.00 -29.55
N ASP A 482 9.78 7.40 -29.92
CA ASP A 482 8.47 8.06 -29.88
C ASP A 482 8.01 8.25 -28.44
N GLY A 483 7.70 9.49 -28.07
CA GLY A 483 7.31 9.86 -26.70
C GLY A 483 8.45 9.81 -25.68
N VAL A 484 9.71 9.66 -26.12
CA VAL A 484 10.93 9.76 -25.30
C VAL A 484 11.63 11.06 -25.63
N THR A 485 11.89 11.90 -24.63
CA THR A 485 12.65 13.14 -24.78
C THR A 485 13.92 13.06 -23.94
N ILE A 486 15.08 13.05 -24.59
CA ILE A 486 16.39 13.04 -23.93
C ILE A 486 17.02 14.43 -24.07
N THR A 487 17.25 15.10 -22.94
CA THR A 487 17.82 16.46 -22.88
C THR A 487 19.15 16.40 -22.13
N PRO A 488 20.30 16.59 -22.84
CA PRO A 488 21.60 16.75 -22.16
C PRO A 488 21.62 18.02 -21.31
N ASP A 489 22.37 18.00 -20.21
CA ASP A 489 22.61 19.20 -19.40
C ASP A 489 23.32 20.31 -20.21
N ASN A 490 22.92 21.55 -19.96
CA ASN A 490 23.48 22.71 -20.67
C ASN A 490 24.97 23.05 -20.33
N GLY A 491 25.51 22.43 -19.28
CA GLY A 491 26.86 22.66 -18.78
C GLY A 491 27.28 21.64 -17.75
N TYR A 492 28.48 21.80 -17.23
CA TYR A 492 28.99 20.98 -16.17
C TYR A 492 28.40 21.42 -14.81
N ASN A 493 28.05 20.46 -13.97
CA ASN A 493 27.59 20.72 -12.61
C ASN A 493 28.75 21.15 -11.68
N ALA A 494 28.46 21.48 -10.43
CA ALA A 494 29.46 21.95 -9.46
C ALA A 494 30.57 20.92 -9.16
N LYS A 495 30.36 19.65 -9.51
CA LYS A 495 31.34 18.55 -9.36
C LYS A 495 31.95 18.12 -10.68
N GLY A 496 31.90 18.98 -11.68
CA GLY A 496 32.56 18.78 -12.98
C GLY A 496 31.93 17.70 -13.86
N GLY A 497 30.72 17.24 -13.56
CA GLY A 497 29.98 16.26 -14.37
C GLY A 497 28.95 16.91 -15.28
N LYS A 498 28.57 16.23 -16.37
CA LYS A 498 27.55 16.64 -17.32
C LYS A 498 26.66 15.45 -17.67
N GLY A 499 25.42 15.45 -17.17
CA GLY A 499 24.45 14.40 -17.30
C GLY A 499 23.37 14.67 -18.35
N PHE A 500 22.21 14.03 -18.12
CA PHE A 500 21.03 14.19 -18.97
C PHE A 500 19.74 14.05 -18.16
N THR A 501 18.62 14.46 -18.76
CA THR A 501 17.27 14.12 -18.32
C THR A 501 16.54 13.40 -19.45
N ALA A 502 15.95 12.23 -19.15
CA ALA A 502 15.10 11.49 -20.06
C ALA A 502 13.66 11.50 -19.51
N SER A 503 12.73 12.09 -20.27
CA SER A 503 11.31 12.18 -19.92
C SER A 503 10.50 11.27 -20.83
N PHE A 504 9.49 10.59 -20.28
CA PHE A 504 8.71 9.58 -20.96
C PHE A 504 7.21 9.88 -20.89
N THR A 505 6.54 9.76 -22.03
CA THR A 505 5.08 9.71 -22.04
C THR A 505 4.60 8.33 -21.60
N GLN A 506 3.35 8.22 -21.13
CA GLN A 506 2.75 6.93 -20.78
C GLN A 506 2.76 5.94 -21.98
N ALA A 507 2.52 6.44 -23.19
CA ALA A 507 2.56 5.63 -24.41
C ALA A 507 3.97 5.07 -24.67
N ALA A 508 5.01 5.88 -24.47
CA ALA A 508 6.42 5.44 -24.57
C ALA A 508 6.74 4.35 -23.54
N LEU A 509 6.30 4.52 -22.29
CA LEU A 509 6.49 3.50 -21.25
C LEU A 509 5.83 2.17 -21.64
N LYS A 510 4.59 2.19 -22.15
CA LYS A 510 3.92 0.98 -22.65
C LYS A 510 4.69 0.30 -23.78
N ALA A 511 5.22 1.09 -24.72
CA ALA A 511 6.05 0.55 -25.80
C ALA A 511 7.37 -0.04 -25.29
N LEU A 512 7.97 0.58 -24.28
CA LEU A 512 9.25 0.14 -23.70
C LEU A 512 9.10 -1.17 -22.90
N VAL A 513 8.07 -1.30 -22.08
CA VAL A 513 7.88 -2.51 -21.24
C VAL A 513 7.22 -3.67 -21.98
N GLY A 514 6.46 -3.40 -23.05
CA GLY A 514 5.65 -4.40 -23.76
C GLY A 514 4.34 -4.72 -23.03
N GLU A 515 3.56 -5.69 -23.58
CA GLU A 515 2.18 -5.95 -23.11
C GLU A 515 2.12 -6.56 -21.69
N GLU A 516 3.08 -7.41 -21.32
CA GLU A 516 3.09 -8.12 -20.03
C GLU A 516 4.32 -7.79 -19.18
N GLY A 517 5.22 -6.94 -19.70
CA GLY A 517 6.46 -6.56 -19.01
C GLY A 517 6.28 -5.37 -18.09
N ASP A 518 7.27 -5.16 -17.25
CA ASP A 518 7.39 -3.97 -16.39
C ASP A 518 8.76 -3.30 -16.48
N THR A 519 9.69 -3.87 -17.25
CA THR A 519 11.10 -3.48 -17.23
C THR A 519 11.57 -3.01 -18.58
N PHE A 520 12.30 -1.89 -18.59
CA PHE A 520 13.07 -1.41 -19.73
C PHE A 520 14.47 -0.94 -19.30
N THR A 521 15.36 -0.62 -20.24
CA THR A 521 16.71 -0.15 -19.94
C THR A 521 17.03 1.17 -20.62
N ILE A 522 17.85 2.00 -19.94
CA ILE A 522 18.53 3.14 -20.57
C ILE A 522 20.01 2.79 -20.65
N THR A 523 20.58 2.87 -21.84
CA THR A 523 22.02 2.62 -22.08
C THR A 523 22.69 3.88 -22.57
N TYR A 524 23.92 4.12 -22.13
CA TYR A 524 24.72 5.26 -22.56
C TYR A 524 26.20 5.02 -22.30
N THR A 525 27.05 5.93 -22.76
CA THR A 525 28.48 5.97 -22.45
C THR A 525 28.82 7.26 -21.71
N ALA A 526 29.71 7.19 -20.74
CA ALA A 526 30.26 8.37 -20.07
C ALA A 526 31.78 8.44 -20.24
N THR A 527 32.30 9.64 -20.46
CA THR A 527 33.74 9.86 -20.53
C THR A 527 34.27 10.34 -19.19
N LEU A 528 35.23 9.63 -18.58
CA LEU A 528 35.87 10.09 -17.33
C LEU A 528 36.77 11.30 -17.64
N LEU A 529 36.49 12.42 -16.97
CA LEU A 529 37.11 13.71 -17.27
C LEU A 529 38.37 13.94 -16.44
N LYS A 530 39.21 14.85 -16.97
CA LYS A 530 40.36 15.37 -16.23
C LYS A 530 39.91 16.05 -14.93
N GLY A 531 40.61 15.78 -13.82
CA GLY A 531 40.27 16.27 -12.50
C GLY A 531 39.35 15.30 -11.70
N ALA A 532 39.16 14.10 -12.23
CA ALA A 532 38.48 13.03 -11.53
C ALA A 532 39.04 12.82 -10.11
N ASP A 533 38.15 12.49 -9.16
CA ASP A 533 38.51 12.15 -7.77
C ASP A 533 39.23 10.79 -7.75
N MET A 534 40.46 10.78 -7.23
CA MET A 534 41.30 9.59 -7.06
C MET A 534 41.28 9.07 -5.63
N THR A 535 40.48 9.68 -4.75
CA THR A 535 40.32 9.24 -3.35
C THR A 535 39.34 8.10 -3.24
N VAL A 536 39.11 7.63 -2.03
CA VAL A 536 38.10 6.59 -1.68
C VAL A 536 36.67 6.98 -2.06
N ASN A 537 36.38 8.27 -2.25
CA ASN A 537 35.04 8.70 -2.67
C ASN A 537 34.72 8.27 -4.11
N GLY A 538 35.75 8.20 -4.97
CA GLY A 538 35.59 7.91 -6.40
C GLY A 538 34.72 8.95 -7.11
N ASN A 539 34.35 8.66 -8.34
CA ASN A 539 33.53 9.52 -9.18
C ASN A 539 32.12 8.92 -9.26
N LYS A 540 31.22 9.45 -8.45
CA LYS A 540 29.85 8.99 -8.36
C LYS A 540 29.07 9.37 -9.62
N ASN A 541 28.15 8.51 -10.00
CA ASN A 541 27.17 8.79 -11.03
C ASN A 541 25.79 8.39 -10.52
N THR A 542 25.01 9.37 -10.07
CA THR A 542 23.71 9.19 -9.41
C THR A 542 22.59 9.31 -10.43
N ILE A 543 21.56 8.49 -10.28
CA ILE A 543 20.32 8.53 -11.04
C ILE A 543 19.17 8.86 -10.12
N ASN A 544 18.27 9.76 -10.54
CA ASN A 544 17.03 10.08 -9.86
C ASN A 544 15.87 9.77 -10.81
N LEU A 545 14.94 8.93 -10.36
CA LEU A 545 13.68 8.63 -11.05
C LEU A 545 12.54 9.39 -10.36
N LYS A 546 11.96 10.34 -11.07
CA LYS A 546 10.79 11.12 -10.66
C LYS A 546 9.53 10.63 -11.35
N TYR A 547 8.44 10.40 -10.62
CA TYR A 547 7.22 9.84 -11.19
C TYR A 547 5.96 10.34 -10.49
N SER A 548 4.84 10.35 -11.23
CA SER A 548 3.51 10.62 -10.68
C SER A 548 3.17 9.61 -9.59
N ASN A 549 2.76 10.09 -8.41
CA ASN A 549 2.62 9.24 -7.21
C ASN A 549 1.20 9.18 -6.64
N LYS A 550 0.19 9.63 -7.40
CA LYS A 550 -1.20 9.58 -6.95
C LYS A 550 -2.17 9.29 -8.09
N ILE A 551 -3.03 8.29 -7.87
CA ILE A 551 -4.16 7.92 -8.73
C ILE A 551 -5.43 8.18 -7.92
N ASP A 552 -6.40 8.91 -8.49
CA ASP A 552 -7.67 9.22 -7.82
C ASP A 552 -8.68 8.05 -7.91
N ALA A 553 -9.83 8.19 -7.26
CA ALA A 553 -10.87 7.16 -7.22
C ALA A 553 -11.51 6.84 -8.59
N ASP A 554 -11.35 7.71 -9.59
CA ASP A 554 -11.79 7.49 -10.98
C ASP A 554 -10.69 6.80 -11.81
N GLY A 555 -9.55 6.45 -11.19
CA GLY A 555 -8.39 5.85 -11.85
C GLY A 555 -7.56 6.84 -12.67
N LYS A 556 -7.63 8.15 -12.37
CA LYS A 556 -6.91 9.20 -13.09
C LYS A 556 -5.64 9.60 -12.33
N ILE A 557 -4.58 9.92 -13.08
CA ILE A 557 -3.38 10.56 -12.51
C ILE A 557 -3.76 11.92 -11.93
N ASN A 558 -3.47 12.10 -10.65
CA ASN A 558 -3.65 13.39 -9.99
C ASN A 558 -2.48 14.32 -10.36
N PRO A 559 -2.74 15.46 -11.02
CA PRO A 559 -1.69 16.36 -11.47
C PRO A 559 -0.99 17.06 -10.30
N GLY A 560 0.33 17.25 -10.43
CA GLY A 560 1.13 18.07 -9.51
C GLY A 560 1.67 17.35 -8.29
N THR A 561 1.48 16.03 -8.17
CA THR A 561 2.11 15.20 -7.15
C THR A 561 3.10 14.22 -7.76
N SER A 562 4.28 14.12 -7.16
CA SER A 562 5.35 13.20 -7.62
C SER A 562 6.18 12.73 -6.45
N SER A 563 6.78 11.55 -6.61
CA SER A 563 7.82 10.99 -5.75
C SER A 563 9.10 10.83 -6.52
N GLU A 564 10.22 10.68 -5.82
CA GLU A 564 11.54 10.47 -6.37
C GLU A 564 12.24 9.31 -5.65
N ILE A 565 12.96 8.49 -6.44
CA ILE A 565 13.84 7.43 -5.92
C ILE A 565 15.20 7.54 -6.59
N GLU A 566 16.26 7.21 -5.86
CA GLU A 566 17.63 7.33 -6.31
C GLU A 566 18.38 6.01 -6.33
N ASP A 567 19.34 5.91 -7.24
CA ASP A 567 20.35 4.87 -7.29
C ASP A 567 21.65 5.43 -7.89
N GLY A 568 22.75 4.67 -7.89
CA GLY A 568 24.00 5.15 -8.48
C GLY A 568 25.06 4.07 -8.63
N ALA A 569 26.10 4.43 -9.38
CA ALA A 569 27.30 3.63 -9.57
C ALA A 569 28.54 4.51 -9.41
N VAL A 570 29.71 3.91 -9.19
CA VAL A 570 30.94 4.67 -8.95
C VAL A 570 32.08 4.18 -9.82
N VAL A 571 32.84 5.13 -10.34
CA VAL A 571 34.06 4.88 -11.08
C VAL A 571 35.28 5.38 -10.32
N TYR A 572 36.23 4.48 -10.13
CA TYR A 572 37.52 4.78 -9.50
C TYR A 572 38.58 5.03 -10.56
N THR A 573 39.56 5.87 -10.19
CA THR A 573 40.78 6.08 -10.93
C THR A 573 41.91 6.37 -9.96
N PHE A 574 43.15 6.09 -10.36
CA PHE A 574 44.26 6.05 -9.43
C PHE A 574 45.47 6.83 -10.00
N SER A 575 46.55 6.94 -9.21
CA SER A 575 47.78 7.57 -9.66
C SER A 575 49.04 6.75 -9.33
N ILE A 576 50.12 7.02 -10.08
CA ILE A 576 51.48 6.56 -9.79
C ILE A 576 52.28 7.75 -9.33
N HIS A 577 52.84 7.67 -8.13
CA HIS A 577 53.79 8.65 -7.60
C HIS A 577 55.20 8.11 -7.69
N VAL A 578 56.10 8.91 -8.26
CA VAL A 578 57.51 8.59 -8.39
C VAL A 578 58.32 9.46 -7.43
N ASP A 579 59.21 8.84 -6.65
CA ASP A 579 60.23 9.51 -5.86
C ASP A 579 61.60 9.15 -6.41
N LYS A 580 62.22 10.07 -7.14
CA LYS A 580 63.49 9.87 -7.85
C LYS A 580 64.65 10.31 -7.01
N ARG A 581 65.55 9.37 -6.65
CA ARG A 581 66.69 9.61 -5.75
C ARG A 581 68.03 9.22 -6.36
N GLY A 582 69.08 9.88 -5.90
CA GLY A 582 70.45 9.56 -6.24
C GLY A 582 71.11 8.60 -5.25
N GLU A 583 71.88 7.62 -5.73
CA GLU A 583 72.68 6.65 -4.98
C GLU A 583 71.94 5.68 -4.06
N LYS A 584 70.95 6.15 -3.31
CA LYS A 584 70.18 5.36 -2.31
C LYS A 584 68.76 5.95 -2.13
N LYS A 585 67.88 5.20 -1.44
CA LYS A 585 66.46 5.54 -1.20
C LYS A 585 66.28 6.91 -0.52
N ASP A 586 67.14 7.27 0.42
CA ASP A 586 67.20 8.55 1.14
C ASP A 586 68.24 9.53 0.59
N GLY A 587 68.67 9.33 -0.65
CA GLY A 587 69.63 10.18 -1.35
C GLY A 587 69.04 11.50 -1.84
N ASP A 588 69.92 12.32 -2.44
CA ASP A 588 69.52 13.61 -2.98
C ASP A 588 68.38 13.45 -3.99
N PRO A 589 67.38 14.34 -4.02
CA PRO A 589 66.36 14.35 -5.05
C PRO A 589 66.97 14.61 -6.44
N LEU A 590 66.48 13.93 -7.47
CA LEU A 590 66.91 14.12 -8.85
C LEU A 590 65.82 14.83 -9.65
N PRO A 591 65.90 16.17 -9.81
CA PRO A 591 64.96 16.93 -10.60
C PRO A 591 65.23 16.83 -12.12
N GLY A 592 64.19 16.93 -12.95
CA GLY A 592 64.28 16.95 -14.41
C GLY A 592 64.52 15.60 -15.08
N VAL A 593 64.46 14.50 -14.31
CA VAL A 593 64.49 13.14 -14.87
C VAL A 593 63.17 12.89 -15.62
N LYS A 594 63.27 12.31 -16.83
CA LYS A 594 62.13 12.06 -17.68
C LYS A 594 61.80 10.56 -17.79
N PHE A 595 60.53 10.26 -17.71
CA PHE A 595 60.01 8.91 -17.92
C PHE A 595 58.88 8.92 -18.98
N ASN A 596 58.80 7.86 -19.77
CA ASN A 596 57.62 7.48 -20.48
C ASN A 596 56.89 6.40 -19.66
N VAL A 597 55.59 6.54 -19.52
CA VAL A 597 54.73 5.57 -18.82
C VAL A 597 54.03 4.70 -19.86
N TYR A 598 54.08 3.39 -19.70
CA TYR A 598 53.42 2.42 -20.56
C TYR A 598 52.45 1.57 -19.76
N LYS A 599 51.21 1.40 -20.30
CA LYS A 599 50.16 0.55 -19.74
C LYS A 599 50.09 -0.75 -20.49
N LYS A 600 50.00 -1.88 -19.81
CA LYS A 600 49.75 -3.19 -20.43
C LYS A 600 48.34 -3.19 -21.04
N VAL A 601 48.22 -3.69 -22.27
CA VAL A 601 46.97 -3.75 -23.04
C VAL A 601 46.87 -5.06 -23.80
N ALA A 602 45.67 -5.37 -24.31
CA ALA A 602 45.49 -6.53 -25.18
C ALA A 602 46.23 -6.37 -26.52
N GLU A 603 46.62 -7.50 -27.11
CA GLU A 603 47.13 -7.54 -28.48
C GLU A 603 46.15 -6.90 -29.45
N GLY A 604 46.67 -6.16 -30.45
CA GLY A 604 45.84 -5.45 -31.44
C GLY A 604 45.30 -4.10 -30.98
N THR A 605 45.57 -3.68 -29.75
CA THR A 605 45.22 -2.30 -29.29
C THR A 605 45.98 -1.28 -30.15
N LYS A 606 45.28 -0.27 -30.65
CA LYS A 606 45.86 0.79 -31.51
C LYS A 606 47.02 1.50 -30.82
N GLY A 607 48.19 1.51 -31.46
CA GLY A 607 49.39 2.15 -30.92
C GLY A 607 50.17 1.32 -29.90
N ALA A 608 49.76 0.07 -29.66
CA ALA A 608 50.47 -0.84 -28.79
C ALA A 608 51.79 -1.32 -29.43
N VAL A 609 52.80 -1.49 -28.58
CA VAL A 609 54.12 -2.05 -28.92
C VAL A 609 54.41 -3.23 -28.01
N GLN A 610 55.21 -4.19 -28.49
CA GLN A 610 55.64 -5.29 -27.60
C GLN A 610 56.60 -4.78 -26.52
N GLY A 611 56.55 -5.39 -25.36
CA GLY A 611 57.38 -5.04 -24.20
C GLY A 611 58.85 -5.10 -24.47
N SER A 612 59.33 -6.08 -25.27
CA SER A 612 60.72 -6.18 -25.71
C SER A 612 61.18 -4.94 -26.49
N THR A 613 60.33 -4.26 -27.25
CA THR A 613 60.65 -3.05 -28.04
C THR A 613 60.95 -1.86 -27.13
N ILE A 614 60.41 -1.83 -25.92
CA ILE A 614 60.62 -0.76 -24.93
C ILE A 614 61.55 -1.18 -23.77
N GLY A 615 62.26 -2.29 -23.96
CA GLY A 615 63.28 -2.76 -23.04
C GLY A 615 62.76 -3.64 -21.88
N ILE A 616 61.50 -4.07 -21.92
CA ILE A 616 60.94 -4.99 -20.94
C ILE A 616 61.51 -6.40 -21.22
N THR A 617 61.93 -7.07 -20.14
CA THR A 617 62.50 -8.45 -20.17
C THR A 617 61.63 -9.41 -19.36
N GLY A 618 61.86 -10.73 -19.53
CA GLY A 618 61.14 -11.77 -18.80
C GLY A 618 59.73 -12.02 -19.33
N ALA A 619 58.80 -12.37 -18.45
CA ALA A 619 57.46 -12.82 -18.84
C ALA A 619 56.65 -11.76 -19.60
N ASP A 620 56.82 -10.49 -19.28
CA ASP A 620 56.07 -9.41 -19.93
C ASP A 620 56.74 -8.91 -21.26
N ALA A 621 57.88 -9.48 -21.69
CA ALA A 621 58.58 -9.06 -22.92
C ALA A 621 57.75 -9.25 -24.20
N GLY A 622 56.94 -10.31 -24.25
CA GLY A 622 56.02 -10.64 -25.35
C GLY A 622 54.68 -9.94 -25.29
N GLU A 623 54.36 -9.32 -24.17
CA GLU A 623 53.10 -8.63 -23.96
C GLU A 623 53.05 -7.26 -24.64
N TYR A 624 51.86 -6.70 -24.80
CA TYR A 624 51.64 -5.46 -25.50
C TYR A 624 51.38 -4.29 -24.55
N PHE A 625 51.93 -3.14 -24.88
CA PHE A 625 51.89 -1.90 -24.08
C PHE A 625 51.56 -0.69 -24.92
N VAL A 626 50.76 0.22 -24.40
CA VAL A 626 50.49 1.52 -25.00
C VAL A 626 51.08 2.63 -24.13
N LYS A 627 51.62 3.66 -24.78
CA LYS A 627 52.17 4.83 -24.10
C LYS A 627 51.04 5.66 -23.49
N VAL A 628 51.13 5.96 -22.20
CA VAL A 628 50.16 6.77 -21.47
C VAL A 628 50.36 8.25 -21.74
N VAL A 629 49.27 8.98 -22.00
CA VAL A 629 49.28 10.44 -22.13
C VAL A 629 49.24 11.07 -20.74
N ILE A 630 50.24 11.87 -20.36
CA ILE A 630 50.44 12.33 -18.99
C ILE A 630 49.46 13.46 -18.59
N ASP A 631 49.03 14.33 -19.50
CA ASP A 631 48.22 15.50 -19.16
C ASP A 631 46.78 15.50 -19.72
N GLY A 632 46.33 14.38 -20.28
CA GLY A 632 44.94 14.19 -20.74
C GLY A 632 44.52 15.03 -21.96
N THR A 633 45.40 15.85 -22.55
CA THR A 633 45.10 16.64 -23.73
C THR A 633 45.70 15.99 -24.96
N LYS A 634 44.89 15.44 -25.84
CA LYS A 634 45.30 14.85 -27.14
C LYS A 634 45.62 15.87 -28.22
N THR A 635 45.72 17.14 -27.89
CA THR A 635 46.07 18.17 -28.86
C THR A 635 47.57 18.38 -28.86
N ASP A 636 48.19 18.00 -29.96
CA ASP A 636 49.56 18.24 -30.42
C ASP A 636 50.73 17.37 -29.90
N GLY A 637 50.48 16.19 -29.42
CA GLY A 637 51.47 15.11 -29.46
C GLY A 637 52.72 15.24 -28.59
N THR A 638 52.82 16.18 -27.67
CA THR A 638 54.10 16.49 -27.05
C THR A 638 54.26 16.18 -25.58
N LYS A 639 53.22 15.73 -24.87
CA LYS A 639 53.33 15.48 -23.41
C LYS A 639 53.16 14.04 -22.99
N TYR A 640 54.07 13.21 -23.45
CA TYR A 640 54.21 11.84 -22.93
C TYR A 640 55.29 11.72 -21.84
N ASP A 641 56.03 12.80 -21.54
CA ASP A 641 57.13 12.77 -20.58
C ASP A 641 56.62 13.11 -19.18
N LEU A 642 56.71 12.15 -18.23
CA LEU A 642 56.62 12.38 -16.82
C LEU A 642 57.95 12.94 -16.32
N VAL A 643 57.99 14.16 -15.81
CA VAL A 643 59.22 14.88 -15.45
C VAL A 643 59.25 15.12 -13.93
N THR A 644 60.37 14.76 -13.28
CA THR A 644 60.55 15.00 -11.84
C THR A 644 60.76 16.47 -11.52
N GLY A 645 60.04 16.96 -10.48
CA GLY A 645 60.14 18.33 -9.96
C GLY A 645 61.44 18.56 -9.14
N PRO A 646 61.58 19.77 -8.55
CA PRO A 646 62.77 20.14 -7.75
C PRO A 646 63.03 19.23 -6.54
N ASP A 647 61.98 18.61 -6.04
CA ASP A 647 62.00 17.65 -4.92
C ASP A 647 62.27 16.20 -5.36
N GLY A 648 62.50 15.98 -6.66
CA GLY A 648 62.67 14.65 -7.23
C GLY A 648 61.39 13.89 -7.45
N LYS A 649 60.23 14.48 -7.20
CA LYS A 649 58.91 13.81 -7.30
C LYS A 649 58.23 14.09 -8.64
N ALA A 650 57.48 13.12 -9.08
CA ALA A 650 56.54 13.24 -10.21
C ALA A 650 55.32 12.35 -9.96
N GLN A 651 54.19 12.67 -10.59
CA GLN A 651 53.00 11.84 -10.55
C GLN A 651 52.29 11.79 -11.89
N VAL A 652 51.62 10.71 -12.14
CA VAL A 652 50.70 10.53 -13.26
C VAL A 652 49.35 10.06 -12.70
N ASP A 653 48.33 10.82 -13.03
CA ASP A 653 46.98 10.71 -12.51
C ASP A 653 46.03 10.08 -13.51
N GLY A 654 44.89 9.59 -13.01
CA GLY A 654 43.81 9.13 -13.86
C GLY A 654 44.07 7.77 -14.49
N LEU A 655 44.64 6.84 -13.77
CA LEU A 655 45.00 5.50 -14.23
C LEU A 655 44.03 4.43 -13.63
N ALA A 656 43.66 3.46 -14.44
CA ALA A 656 42.97 2.28 -14.00
C ALA A 656 43.92 1.28 -13.30
N ASN A 657 43.38 0.31 -12.55
CA ASN A 657 44.16 -0.84 -12.08
C ASN A 657 44.90 -1.53 -13.22
N GLY A 658 46.10 -1.99 -12.97
CA GLY A 658 46.86 -2.74 -13.94
C GLY A 658 48.39 -2.62 -13.79
N THR A 659 49.08 -3.20 -14.74
CA THR A 659 50.54 -3.20 -14.82
C THR A 659 51.02 -2.08 -15.72
N TYR A 660 51.93 -1.29 -15.21
CA TYR A 660 52.58 -0.17 -15.88
C TYR A 660 54.09 -0.34 -15.87
N TYR A 661 54.76 0.29 -16.83
CA TYR A 661 56.21 0.35 -16.88
C TYR A 661 56.67 1.79 -17.09
N LEU A 662 57.58 2.24 -16.21
CA LEU A 662 58.26 3.53 -16.31
C LEU A 662 59.59 3.33 -17.05
N VAL A 663 59.70 3.90 -18.25
CA VAL A 663 60.91 3.85 -19.06
C VAL A 663 61.62 5.20 -18.93
N GLU A 664 62.78 5.22 -18.26
CA GLU A 664 63.57 6.45 -18.13
C GLU A 664 64.16 6.84 -19.46
N THR A 665 63.88 8.05 -19.95
CA THR A 665 64.31 8.57 -21.25
C THR A 665 65.39 9.63 -21.12
N ALA A 666 65.50 10.29 -19.95
CA ALA A 666 66.58 11.24 -19.67
C ALA A 666 66.83 11.28 -18.13
N THR A 667 68.10 11.46 -17.74
CA THR A 667 68.51 11.63 -16.35
C THR A 667 69.34 12.92 -16.18
N VAL A 668 69.66 13.28 -14.93
CA VAL A 668 70.48 14.45 -14.62
C VAL A 668 71.92 14.18 -14.85
N ASN A 669 72.68 15.25 -15.15
CA ASN A 669 74.10 15.16 -15.41
C ASN A 669 74.89 14.50 -14.26
N GLY A 670 75.77 13.53 -14.57
CA GLY A 670 76.55 12.77 -13.61
C GLY A 670 75.89 11.47 -13.07
N TYR A 671 74.67 11.17 -13.49
CA TYR A 671 74.00 9.92 -13.18
C TYR A 671 73.77 9.06 -14.40
N ASN A 672 73.80 7.76 -14.27
CA ASN A 672 73.49 6.80 -15.33
C ASN A 672 71.99 6.63 -15.49
N LEU A 673 71.53 6.43 -16.73
CA LEU A 673 70.17 5.92 -17.00
C LEU A 673 69.99 4.57 -16.36
N LEU A 674 68.73 4.25 -16.03
CA LEU A 674 68.34 2.91 -15.60
C LEU A 674 68.66 1.89 -16.68
N SER A 675 69.09 0.68 -16.26
CA SER A 675 69.42 -0.40 -17.20
C SER A 675 68.16 -1.06 -17.83
N GLY A 676 66.99 -0.72 -17.37
CA GLY A 676 65.70 -1.21 -17.89
C GLY A 676 64.52 -0.50 -17.30
N PRO A 677 63.30 -0.77 -17.82
CA PRO A 677 62.06 -0.23 -17.32
C PRO A 677 61.72 -0.67 -15.88
N VAL A 678 61.10 0.23 -15.14
CA VAL A 678 60.63 -0.04 -13.78
C VAL A 678 59.18 -0.48 -13.85
N LYS A 679 58.89 -1.70 -13.40
CA LYS A 679 57.51 -2.22 -13.29
C LYS A 679 56.81 -1.60 -12.10
N VAL A 680 55.61 -1.08 -12.31
CA VAL A 680 54.70 -0.55 -11.28
C VAL A 680 53.34 -1.19 -11.48
N THR A 681 52.75 -1.74 -10.41
CA THR A 681 51.43 -2.32 -10.48
C THR A 681 50.50 -1.47 -9.61
N ILE A 682 49.45 -0.93 -10.22
CA ILE A 682 48.30 -0.40 -9.47
C ILE A 682 47.40 -1.57 -9.21
N GLN A 683 47.24 -1.94 -7.94
CA GLN A 683 46.37 -2.99 -7.49
C GLN A 683 45.61 -2.45 -6.29
N VAL A 684 44.36 -2.08 -6.50
CA VAL A 684 43.50 -1.51 -5.50
C VAL A 684 42.24 -2.40 -5.41
N SER A 685 41.90 -2.81 -4.20
CA SER A 685 40.65 -3.48 -3.92
C SER A 685 39.66 -2.46 -3.38
N TYR A 686 38.46 -2.46 -3.92
CA TYR A 686 37.35 -1.68 -3.42
C TYR A 686 36.13 -2.59 -3.33
N PHE A 687 35.45 -2.50 -2.22
CA PHE A 687 34.18 -3.19 -2.01
C PHE A 687 33.15 -2.15 -1.59
N LYS A 688 31.95 -2.25 -2.15
CA LYS A 688 30.84 -1.39 -1.81
C LYS A 688 29.61 -2.19 -1.52
N SER A 689 28.99 -1.93 -0.39
CA SER A 689 27.59 -2.20 -0.15
C SER A 689 26.79 -0.90 -0.28
N TRP A 690 25.57 -1.04 -0.74
CA TRP A 690 24.60 0.05 -0.80
C TRP A 690 23.55 -0.17 0.26
N THR A 691 23.37 0.82 1.15
CA THR A 691 22.25 0.85 2.09
C THR A 691 21.26 1.88 1.61
N VAL A 692 20.00 1.48 1.43
CA VAL A 692 18.93 2.43 1.10
C VAL A 692 18.51 3.13 2.39
N LYS A 693 18.70 4.44 2.47
CA LYS A 693 18.14 5.29 3.51
C LYS A 693 17.03 6.15 2.94
N ASN A 694 15.95 6.25 3.69
CA ASN A 694 14.85 7.14 3.38
C ASN A 694 15.11 8.48 4.06
N GLU A 695 15.38 9.52 3.28
CA GLU A 695 15.47 10.89 3.77
C GLU A 695 14.35 11.75 3.17
N TYR A 696 13.79 12.65 3.98
CA TYR A 696 12.80 13.62 3.53
C TYR A 696 13.49 14.94 3.19
N VAL A 697 13.25 15.43 1.97
CA VAL A 697 13.60 16.79 1.59
C VAL A 697 12.29 17.56 1.41
N GLY A 698 11.86 18.28 2.44
CA GLY A 698 10.51 18.84 2.51
C GLY A 698 9.48 17.72 2.62
N ASP A 699 8.47 17.71 1.73
CA ASP A 699 7.44 16.67 1.66
C ASP A 699 7.80 15.52 0.70
N THR A 700 8.99 15.53 0.12
CA THR A 700 9.46 14.53 -0.86
C THR A 700 10.35 13.52 -0.17
N LEU A 701 9.98 12.23 -0.23
CA LEU A 701 10.86 11.15 0.19
C LEU A 701 11.92 10.92 -0.89
N VAL A 702 13.17 10.96 -0.48
CA VAL A 702 14.32 10.57 -1.29
C VAL A 702 14.85 9.25 -0.73
N HIS A 703 14.72 8.18 -1.50
CA HIS A 703 15.43 6.94 -1.23
C HIS A 703 16.89 7.10 -1.63
N GLN A 704 17.76 7.35 -0.65
CA GLN A 704 19.19 7.41 -0.90
C GLN A 704 19.84 6.05 -0.67
N LYS A 705 20.58 5.56 -1.67
CA LYS A 705 21.56 4.51 -1.47
C LYS A 705 22.82 5.13 -0.84
N GLU A 706 23.09 4.85 0.42
CA GLU A 706 24.38 5.15 1.02
C GLU A 706 25.39 4.06 0.71
N THR A 707 26.59 4.48 0.33
CA THR A 707 27.69 3.58 0.05
C THR A 707 28.47 3.31 1.33
N GLU A 708 28.54 2.06 1.77
CA GLU A 708 29.44 1.62 2.82
C GLU A 708 30.69 0.98 2.20
N TYR A 709 31.86 1.41 2.67
CA TYR A 709 33.15 0.84 2.27
C TYR A 709 33.55 -0.22 3.29
N GLU A 710 33.70 -1.47 2.86
CA GLU A 710 34.23 -2.51 3.76
C GLU A 710 35.77 -2.50 3.79
N GLU A 711 36.43 -2.33 2.65
CA GLU A 711 37.91 -2.24 2.59
C GLU A 711 38.37 -1.49 1.33
N TYR A 712 39.38 -0.65 1.51
CA TYR A 712 40.05 0.03 0.42
C TYR A 712 41.56 -0.16 0.56
N PHE A 713 42.15 -0.84 -0.41
CA PHE A 713 43.59 -1.07 -0.49
C PHE A 713 44.17 -0.34 -1.71
N GLY A 714 44.86 0.72 -1.48
CA GLY A 714 45.58 1.45 -2.50
C GLY A 714 46.35 2.58 -1.88
N GLY A 715 47.61 2.71 -2.21
CA GLY A 715 48.44 3.77 -1.68
C GLY A 715 49.69 3.31 -0.97
N SER A 716 50.32 4.21 -0.24
CA SER A 716 51.50 3.90 0.59
C SER A 716 51.07 3.19 1.88
N GLU A 717 52.02 2.48 2.52
CA GLU A 717 51.81 1.89 3.86
C GLU A 717 51.36 2.93 4.89
N ASP A 718 51.68 4.23 4.67
CA ASP A 718 51.36 5.33 5.58
C ASP A 718 49.95 5.94 5.32
N ASP A 719 49.37 5.74 4.13
CA ASP A 719 48.02 6.22 3.81
C ASP A 719 47.33 5.36 2.74
N PRO A 720 46.71 4.26 3.16
CA PRO A 720 46.09 3.31 2.24
C PRO A 720 44.82 3.84 1.56
N LYS A 721 44.33 5.03 1.93
CA LYS A 721 43.10 5.61 1.37
C LYS A 721 43.30 6.56 0.20
N ASN A 722 44.53 6.86 -0.18
CA ASN A 722 44.86 7.92 -1.17
C ASN A 722 44.87 7.46 -2.65
N GLY A 723 44.56 6.22 -2.97
CA GLY A 723 44.42 5.75 -4.34
C GLY A 723 45.68 5.91 -5.22
N TYR A 724 46.90 5.90 -4.68
CA TYR A 724 48.12 5.97 -5.43
C TYR A 724 49.13 4.88 -5.07
N THR A 725 50.00 4.54 -6.01
CA THR A 725 51.16 3.67 -5.76
C THR A 725 52.45 4.51 -5.77
N LEU A 726 53.21 4.46 -4.66
CA LEU A 726 54.51 5.17 -4.57
C LEU A 726 55.64 4.26 -5.00
N THR A 727 56.47 4.75 -5.93
CA THR A 727 57.67 4.06 -6.42
C THR A 727 58.90 4.90 -6.21
N THR A 728 59.85 4.46 -5.40
CA THR A 728 61.17 5.09 -5.25
C THR A 728 62.12 4.51 -6.31
N ILE A 729 62.68 5.38 -7.16
CA ILE A 729 63.58 4.99 -8.22
C ILE A 729 64.95 5.62 -8.02
N ILE A 730 66.01 4.80 -8.04
CA ILE A 730 67.36 5.22 -7.69
C ILE A 730 68.27 5.21 -8.95
N ASN A 731 68.92 6.34 -9.26
CA ASN A 731 70.04 6.38 -10.20
C ASN A 731 71.38 6.45 -9.49
N ARG A 732 72.41 5.83 -10.05
CA ARG A 732 73.75 5.82 -9.49
C ARG A 732 74.69 6.69 -10.31
N LYS A 733 75.65 7.35 -9.63
CA LYS A 733 76.74 8.09 -10.26
C LYS A 733 77.83 7.16 -10.71
N GLY A 734 78.53 7.54 -11.79
CA GLY A 734 79.77 6.91 -12.29
C GLY A 734 79.58 5.65 -13.14
N PHE A 735 80.70 5.08 -13.56
CA PHE A 735 80.73 3.85 -14.31
C PHE A 735 80.40 2.66 -13.35
N ASP A 736 79.19 2.29 -13.33
CA ASP A 736 78.95 0.94 -12.94
C ASP A 736 79.42 0.01 -14.02
N LEU A 737 80.53 -0.64 -13.81
CA LEU A 737 80.88 -1.79 -14.63
C LEU A 737 79.67 -2.70 -14.62
N PRO A 738 79.24 -3.22 -15.79
CA PRO A 738 78.05 -4.06 -15.82
C PRO A 738 78.26 -5.23 -14.90
N THR A 739 77.71 -5.14 -13.72
CA THR A 739 77.61 -6.29 -12.81
C THR A 739 76.53 -7.16 -13.40
N THR A 740 76.95 -8.29 -13.95
CA THR A 740 76.10 -9.35 -14.39
C THR A 740 75.17 -9.77 -13.21
N GLY A 741 73.89 -9.55 -13.35
CA GLY A 741 72.90 -9.97 -12.36
C GLY A 741 72.64 -8.91 -11.30
N GLY A 742 71.94 -7.83 -11.65
CA GLY A 742 71.64 -6.77 -10.71
C GLY A 742 70.73 -7.22 -9.56
N PHE A 743 71.32 -7.17 -8.35
CA PHE A 743 70.64 -7.39 -7.09
C PHE A 743 69.40 -6.45 -6.96
N GLY A 744 69.44 -5.29 -7.64
CA GLY A 744 68.33 -4.35 -7.68
C GLY A 744 67.10 -4.88 -8.43
N THR A 745 67.31 -5.54 -9.55
CA THR A 745 66.18 -6.14 -10.31
C THR A 745 65.50 -7.26 -9.52
N LEU A 746 66.29 -8.03 -8.79
CA LEU A 746 65.77 -9.08 -7.89
C LEU A 746 65.05 -8.46 -6.66
N LEU A 747 65.58 -7.35 -6.11
CA LEU A 747 64.95 -6.69 -4.96
C LEU A 747 63.61 -6.06 -5.34
N PHE A 748 63.56 -5.34 -6.47
CA PHE A 748 62.32 -4.70 -6.93
C PHE A 748 61.31 -5.70 -7.49
N SER A 749 61.77 -6.75 -8.16
CA SER A 749 60.91 -7.88 -8.54
C SER A 749 60.44 -8.67 -7.29
N GLY A 750 61.30 -8.80 -6.29
CA GLY A 750 60.95 -9.46 -5.01
C GLY A 750 59.93 -8.66 -4.21
N ILE A 751 60.09 -7.31 -4.14
CA ILE A 751 59.13 -6.45 -3.44
C ILE A 751 57.81 -6.42 -4.25
N GLY A 752 57.84 -6.34 -5.54
CA GLY A 752 56.65 -6.42 -6.39
C GLY A 752 55.92 -7.78 -6.22
N VAL A 753 56.67 -8.87 -6.22
CA VAL A 753 56.10 -10.22 -5.99
C VAL A 753 55.56 -10.38 -4.56
N LEU A 754 56.22 -9.81 -3.54
CA LEU A 754 55.74 -9.83 -2.16
C LEU A 754 54.43 -9.04 -1.99
N LEU A 755 54.34 -7.89 -2.65
CA LEU A 755 53.09 -7.11 -2.64
C LEU A 755 51.93 -7.86 -3.36
N VAL A 756 52.25 -8.53 -4.49
CA VAL A 756 51.28 -9.36 -5.21
C VAL A 756 50.87 -10.57 -4.36
N VAL A 757 51.84 -11.25 -3.73
CA VAL A 757 51.56 -12.41 -2.85
C VAL A 757 50.75 -12.00 -1.61
N ALA A 758 51.10 -10.86 -1.00
CA ALA A 758 50.33 -10.31 0.11
C ALA A 758 48.89 -9.95 -0.30
N GLY A 759 48.72 -9.29 -1.44
CA GLY A 759 47.40 -8.96 -1.99
C GLY A 759 46.55 -10.19 -2.32
N VAL A 760 47.16 -11.19 -2.96
CA VAL A 760 46.49 -12.49 -3.24
C VAL A 760 46.18 -13.24 -1.93
N GLY A 761 47.06 -13.20 -0.94
CA GLY A 761 46.82 -13.80 0.38
C GLY A 761 45.63 -13.20 1.10
N VAL A 762 45.49 -11.87 1.05
CA VAL A 762 44.33 -11.16 1.60
C VAL A 762 43.04 -11.49 0.85
N LEU A 763 43.09 -11.50 -0.49
CA LEU A 763 41.94 -11.89 -1.32
C LEU A 763 41.48 -13.33 -1.05
N LEU A 764 42.40 -14.26 -0.86
CA LEU A 764 42.11 -15.65 -0.52
C LEU A 764 41.55 -15.80 0.92
N SER A 765 42.02 -15.00 1.86
CA SER A 765 41.52 -14.98 3.24
C SER A 765 40.11 -14.41 3.31
N LEU A 766 39.81 -13.37 2.53
CA LEU A 766 38.48 -12.78 2.43
C LEU A 766 37.47 -13.75 1.77
N LYS A 767 37.91 -14.49 0.73
CA LYS A 767 37.11 -15.55 0.07
C LYS A 767 36.76 -16.71 1.01
N LYS A 768 37.64 -16.98 2.01
CA LYS A 768 37.42 -18.02 3.03
C LYS A 768 36.45 -17.61 4.12
N LYS A 769 36.36 -16.30 4.44
CA LYS A 769 35.47 -15.73 5.46
C LYS A 769 34.01 -15.65 4.97
N ASN A 770 33.77 -15.59 3.65
CA ASN A 770 32.45 -15.57 3.05
C ASN A 770 31.88 -16.97 2.71
N ARG A 771 32.57 -18.05 3.14
CA ARG A 771 32.13 -19.46 2.97
C ARG A 771 31.95 -20.22 4.30
N ALA A 772 31.96 -19.50 5.42
CA ALA A 772 31.63 -20.06 6.74
C ALA A 772 30.27 -19.57 7.22
#